data_6f0a714261bbc5f990e50af470b8c0e9
#
_entry.id   6f0a714261bbc5f990e50af470b8c0e9
#
_cell.length_a   1.000
_cell.length_b   1.000
_cell.length_c   1.000
_cell.angle_alpha   90.00
_cell.angle_beta   90.00
_cell.angle_gamma   90.00
#
_symmetry.space_group_name_H-M   'P 1'
#
loop_
_entity.id
_entity.type
_entity.pdbx_description
1 polymer ?
#
loop_
_entity_poly.entity_id
_entity_poly.type
_entity_poly.pdbx_seq_one_letter_code
_entity_poly.pdbx_strand_id
1 'polypeptide(L)'
;MIVDDDTHALVAWEEGDNRTTEGLLPADMSMVPDGTVLVAYGESLRVKEQMWRAAGVVVPVFSLRSQHSYGVGDFGDLRRLVDWCVVTGMKAIQLLPVNDTTCTGNWSDSYPYNIVSVFALHPHYMDLEALGSLKSKTKMTAYHRQRQELNALGYSDYEAVDRVKRAYIEEVFAERGQQTLDSKEFKEWQIENKEWLEPYAKWLGASADLISYIQYNLHLQLKSAADYAHSKGVFIKGDVPIGVNGNSVETVIHPELFHLDAQTGAPPDGFSQNGQNWGFPTYHWGEGLIEWFHKRLKWMEQYFDAIRIDHILGFFRIWEIPSDAVFGLLGHFSPSLPMTIGEIEYFGLPFRKDLFTRPFVNDRVLDKLFGMHAPYVREHFLVHRSYGLYDIKPEYDTQKKVQKYFEGRNDENSLWIRDGLYRLISGVLFLADPDQPDMYHPRIGVIGEPVFDALTAEEKDAFMRLYNNYYYQRHNFFWGAEAIRKLTNVFGTTSMLCCGEDLGMLPDCVAHVLDQLRILTLEIQSMPKQNGFEFAHLEANPYRSVATISTHDMSPLRMWWNESPERTQRYYVSILQKQGRAPEQLPAHLAEEIIARHLYCPSMLCVLSIQDWLAMDGELRSKNPREERINVPSDPYNHWKYCMHITIEDLLKADKYNNKVKTMIQRSKR
;
A
#
# COMPACT_ATOMS: atom_id res chain seq x y z
N MET A 1 -18.52 9.59 -22.39
CA MET A 1 -19.98 9.77 -22.51
C MET A 1 -20.64 8.66 -21.72
N ILE A 2 -21.39 8.97 -20.69
CA ILE A 2 -22.11 7.97 -19.88
C ILE A 2 -23.57 8.11 -20.26
N VAL A 3 -24.10 7.04 -20.84
CA VAL A 3 -25.52 6.91 -21.10
C VAL A 3 -26.04 5.81 -20.19
N ASP A 4 -27.00 6.13 -19.35
CA ASP A 4 -27.73 5.14 -18.56
C ASP A 4 -29.01 4.80 -19.34
N ASP A 5 -29.19 3.51 -19.63
CA ASP A 5 -30.28 3.00 -20.46
C ASP A 5 -31.69 3.22 -19.88
N ASP A 6 -31.80 3.42 -18.55
CA ASP A 6 -33.10 3.56 -17.86
C ASP A 6 -33.43 4.99 -17.44
N THR A 7 -32.49 5.91 -17.57
CA THR A 7 -32.69 7.31 -17.19
C THR A 7 -32.20 8.24 -18.28
N HIS A 8 -32.98 9.23 -18.60
CA HIS A 8 -32.57 10.26 -19.52
C HIS A 8 -31.59 11.21 -18.85
N ALA A 9 -30.32 11.24 -19.31
CA ALA A 9 -29.36 12.24 -18.87
C ALA A 9 -29.67 13.59 -19.52
N LEU A 10 -29.58 14.67 -18.74
CA LEU A 10 -29.64 16.01 -19.29
C LEU A 10 -28.30 16.32 -19.96
N VAL A 11 -28.30 16.50 -21.27
CA VAL A 11 -27.12 16.87 -22.03
C VAL A 11 -27.45 18.02 -22.97
N ALA A 12 -26.42 18.81 -23.28
CA ALA A 12 -26.47 19.78 -24.36
C ALA A 12 -25.90 19.14 -25.63
N TRP A 13 -26.53 19.32 -26.77
CA TRP A 13 -26.03 18.89 -28.07
C TRP A 13 -26.10 20.03 -29.08
N GLU A 14 -25.18 20.00 -30.02
CA GLU A 14 -25.20 20.89 -31.18
C GLU A 14 -25.84 20.18 -32.38
N GLU A 15 -26.88 20.78 -32.95
CA GLU A 15 -27.43 20.36 -34.21
C GLU A 15 -26.84 21.21 -35.34
N GLY A 16 -26.71 20.66 -36.55
CA GLY A 16 -25.96 21.09 -37.70
C GLY A 16 -25.97 22.56 -38.18
N ASP A 17 -26.59 23.48 -37.44
CA ASP A 17 -26.61 24.93 -37.63
C ASP A 17 -25.93 25.69 -36.46
N ASN A 18 -25.14 25.04 -35.65
CA ASN A 18 -24.48 25.55 -34.44
C ASN A 18 -25.45 25.98 -33.31
N ARG A 19 -26.62 25.42 -33.22
CA ARG A 19 -27.51 25.64 -32.07
C ARG A 19 -27.25 24.61 -31.01
N THR A 20 -27.07 25.10 -29.79
CA THR A 20 -26.96 24.27 -28.60
C THR A 20 -28.39 24.04 -28.05
N THR A 21 -28.81 22.81 -27.96
CA THR A 21 -30.09 22.44 -27.37
C THR A 21 -29.83 21.67 -26.08
N GLU A 22 -30.44 22.09 -24.98
CA GLU A 22 -30.46 21.35 -23.73
C GLU A 22 -31.66 20.41 -23.70
N GLY A 23 -31.46 19.16 -23.39
CA GLY A 23 -32.54 18.20 -23.34
C GLY A 23 -32.19 16.88 -22.69
N LEU A 24 -33.16 15.97 -22.66
CA LEU A 24 -32.97 14.59 -22.22
C LEU A 24 -32.48 13.77 -23.40
N LEU A 25 -31.41 13.00 -23.22
CA LEU A 25 -30.99 12.03 -24.21
C LEU A 25 -32.05 10.94 -24.36
N PRO A 26 -32.36 10.52 -25.58
CA PRO A 26 -33.22 9.35 -25.80
C PRO A 26 -32.53 8.10 -25.23
N ALA A 27 -33.31 7.19 -24.66
CA ALA A 27 -32.83 5.91 -24.17
C ALA A 27 -32.22 5.04 -25.31
N ASP A 28 -32.68 5.25 -26.52
CA ASP A 28 -32.13 4.62 -27.71
C ASP A 28 -31.24 5.60 -28.48
N MET A 29 -29.93 5.38 -28.40
CA MET A 29 -28.91 6.20 -29.08
C MET A 29 -28.97 6.08 -30.61
N SER A 30 -29.64 5.07 -31.18
CA SER A 30 -29.86 4.98 -32.61
C SER A 30 -30.76 6.09 -33.16
N MET A 31 -31.48 6.78 -32.29
CA MET A 31 -32.30 7.94 -32.65
C MET A 31 -31.53 9.26 -32.68
N VAL A 32 -30.24 9.26 -32.30
CA VAL A 32 -29.39 10.44 -32.41
C VAL A 32 -28.82 10.50 -33.82
N PRO A 33 -28.97 11.61 -34.56
CA PRO A 33 -28.47 11.71 -35.92
C PRO A 33 -26.96 11.47 -36.02
N ASP A 34 -26.53 10.80 -37.08
CA ASP A 34 -25.11 10.60 -37.36
C ASP A 34 -24.40 11.95 -37.50
N GLY A 35 -23.24 12.06 -36.81
CA GLY A 35 -22.45 13.31 -36.77
C GLY A 35 -22.81 14.26 -35.65
N THR A 36 -23.77 13.91 -34.79
CA THR A 36 -24.11 14.69 -33.60
C THR A 36 -22.93 14.69 -32.61
N VAL A 37 -22.48 15.88 -32.20
CA VAL A 37 -21.47 16.05 -31.17
C VAL A 37 -22.16 16.33 -29.85
N LEU A 38 -22.01 15.40 -28.91
CA LEU A 38 -22.54 15.55 -27.55
C LEU A 38 -21.49 16.21 -26.67
N VAL A 39 -21.81 17.37 -26.12
CA VAL A 39 -20.95 18.11 -25.20
C VAL A 39 -21.64 18.16 -23.83
N ALA A 40 -21.03 17.51 -22.85
CA ALA A 40 -21.50 17.59 -21.47
C ALA A 40 -20.84 18.78 -20.78
N TYR A 41 -21.65 19.72 -20.28
CA TYR A 41 -21.22 20.86 -19.47
C TYR A 41 -21.62 20.64 -18.02
N GLY A 42 -20.72 21.03 -17.12
CA GLY A 42 -21.01 21.21 -15.71
C GLY A 42 -20.52 20.11 -14.79
N GLU A 43 -20.50 20.44 -13.54
CA GLU A 43 -19.93 19.66 -12.45
C GLU A 43 -20.67 18.34 -12.13
N SER A 44 -21.83 18.12 -12.72
CA SER A 44 -22.54 16.86 -12.54
C SER A 44 -23.57 16.62 -13.66
N LEU A 45 -23.37 15.61 -14.47
CA LEU A 45 -24.48 14.85 -14.99
C LEU A 45 -25.18 14.27 -13.77
N ARG A 46 -26.29 14.87 -13.35
CA ARG A 46 -27.18 14.28 -12.36
C ARG A 46 -27.97 13.15 -13.02
N VAL A 47 -27.29 12.06 -13.27
CA VAL A 47 -27.94 10.77 -13.45
C VAL A 47 -28.68 10.52 -12.15
N LYS A 48 -29.96 10.15 -12.19
CA LYS A 48 -30.62 9.50 -11.05
C LYS A 48 -29.98 8.12 -10.90
N GLU A 49 -28.77 8.14 -10.31
CA GLU A 49 -28.01 6.93 -10.04
C GLU A 49 -28.87 6.06 -9.13
N GLN A 50 -29.26 4.91 -9.57
CA GLN A 50 -29.34 3.79 -8.63
C GLN A 50 -27.92 3.60 -8.17
N MET A 51 -27.59 4.19 -7.02
CA MET A 51 -26.25 4.16 -6.47
C MET A 51 -25.87 2.71 -6.25
N TRP A 52 -25.12 2.14 -7.21
CA TRP A 52 -24.61 0.78 -7.06
C TRP A 52 -23.65 0.73 -5.88
N ARG A 53 -23.88 -0.19 -4.97
CA ARG A 53 -23.04 -0.41 -3.80
C ARG A 53 -22.75 -1.88 -3.64
N ALA A 54 -21.55 -2.21 -3.16
CA ALA A 54 -21.16 -3.59 -2.90
C ALA A 54 -20.47 -3.73 -1.55
N ALA A 55 -20.64 -4.92 -0.97
CA ALA A 55 -19.85 -5.39 0.15
C ALA A 55 -18.82 -6.42 -0.33
N GLY A 56 -17.69 -6.50 0.35
CA GLY A 56 -16.63 -7.43 0.01
C GLY A 56 -15.71 -7.77 1.17
N VAL A 57 -14.75 -8.62 0.88
CA VAL A 57 -13.70 -9.03 1.80
C VAL A 57 -12.33 -8.65 1.25
N VAL A 58 -11.42 -8.16 2.12
CA VAL A 58 -10.00 -8.07 1.82
C VAL A 58 -9.26 -9.20 2.52
N VAL A 59 -8.43 -9.90 1.75
CA VAL A 59 -7.63 -11.03 2.25
C VAL A 59 -6.40 -11.21 1.36
N PRO A 60 -5.19 -11.28 1.95
CA PRO A 60 -3.99 -11.65 1.18
C PRO A 60 -4.11 -13.10 0.69
N VAL A 61 -3.67 -13.39 -0.55
CA VAL A 61 -3.66 -14.76 -1.06
C VAL A 61 -2.87 -15.68 -0.13
N PHE A 62 -1.69 -15.24 0.33
CA PHE A 62 -0.84 -16.05 1.23
C PHE A 62 -1.51 -16.44 2.53
N SER A 63 -2.51 -15.69 2.99
CA SER A 63 -3.19 -15.96 4.27
C SER A 63 -4.37 -16.93 4.16
N LEU A 64 -4.83 -17.24 2.96
CA LEU A 64 -5.91 -18.20 2.74
C LEU A 64 -5.52 -19.58 3.26
N ARG A 65 -6.51 -20.29 3.79
CA ARG A 65 -6.32 -21.65 4.30
C ARG A 65 -7.45 -22.56 3.82
N SER A 66 -7.07 -23.68 3.22
CA SER A 66 -7.97 -24.78 2.88
C SER A 66 -7.34 -26.11 3.28
N GLN A 67 -8.06 -27.22 3.08
CA GLN A 67 -7.52 -28.56 3.23
C GLN A 67 -6.48 -28.90 2.14
N HIS A 68 -6.43 -28.09 1.06
CA HIS A 68 -5.56 -28.28 -0.09
C HIS A 68 -4.29 -27.41 -0.04
N SER A 69 -4.30 -26.36 0.78
CA SER A 69 -3.14 -25.45 0.95
C SER A 69 -1.90 -26.20 1.45
N TYR A 70 -0.71 -25.68 1.11
CA TYR A 70 0.59 -26.15 1.62
C TYR A 70 1.18 -25.15 2.63
N GLY A 71 0.42 -24.78 3.68
CA GLY A 71 0.82 -23.81 4.70
C GLY A 71 0.74 -22.35 4.24
N VAL A 72 0.38 -22.12 3.00
CA VAL A 72 0.15 -20.82 2.36
C VAL A 72 -1.02 -20.94 1.39
N GLY A 73 -1.84 -19.91 1.29
CA GLY A 73 -2.92 -19.88 0.30
C GLY A 73 -2.42 -19.76 -1.14
N ASP A 74 -3.24 -20.21 -2.08
CA ASP A 74 -2.93 -20.23 -3.51
C ASP A 74 -4.13 -19.84 -4.38
N PHE A 75 -3.97 -19.86 -5.70
CA PHE A 75 -5.04 -19.46 -6.63
C PHE A 75 -6.20 -20.47 -6.69
N GLY A 76 -5.99 -21.72 -6.28
CA GLY A 76 -7.07 -22.67 -6.05
C GLY A 76 -7.92 -22.29 -4.83
N ASP A 77 -7.28 -21.80 -3.78
CA ASP A 77 -7.95 -21.29 -2.58
C ASP A 77 -8.75 -20.02 -2.87
N LEU A 78 -8.25 -19.18 -3.77
CA LEU A 78 -9.00 -18.00 -4.23
C LEU A 78 -10.34 -18.39 -4.86
N ARG A 79 -10.38 -19.45 -5.67
CA ARG A 79 -11.64 -19.98 -6.23
C ARG A 79 -12.61 -20.43 -5.14
N ARG A 80 -12.11 -21.11 -4.10
CA ARG A 80 -12.93 -21.55 -2.95
C ARG A 80 -13.47 -20.35 -2.16
N LEU A 81 -12.68 -19.29 -2.05
CA LEU A 81 -13.12 -18.03 -1.42
C LEU A 81 -14.27 -17.37 -2.20
N VAL A 82 -14.26 -17.44 -3.53
CA VAL A 82 -15.39 -16.97 -4.36
C VAL A 82 -16.68 -17.65 -3.95
N ASP A 83 -16.68 -18.97 -3.70
CA ASP A 83 -17.87 -19.69 -3.26
C ASP A 83 -18.39 -19.16 -1.91
N TRP A 84 -17.51 -18.83 -0.98
CA TRP A 84 -17.91 -18.20 0.27
C TRP A 84 -18.51 -16.79 0.06
N CYS A 85 -17.95 -15.99 -0.84
CA CYS A 85 -18.52 -14.69 -1.20
C CYS A 85 -19.93 -14.82 -1.78
N VAL A 86 -20.17 -15.81 -2.62
CA VAL A 86 -21.51 -16.10 -3.19
C VAL A 86 -22.50 -16.46 -2.08
N VAL A 87 -22.12 -17.35 -1.16
CA VAL A 87 -22.98 -17.78 -0.06
C VAL A 87 -23.35 -16.62 0.86
N THR A 88 -22.41 -15.71 1.12
CA THR A 88 -22.60 -14.54 1.98
C THR A 88 -23.18 -13.32 1.27
N GLY A 89 -23.27 -13.34 -0.07
CA GLY A 89 -23.77 -12.23 -0.87
C GLY A 89 -22.75 -11.12 -1.12
N MET A 90 -21.48 -11.35 -0.82
CA MET A 90 -20.38 -10.43 -1.15
C MET A 90 -20.15 -10.39 -2.67
N LYS A 91 -19.78 -9.22 -3.17
CA LYS A 91 -19.53 -8.96 -4.59
C LYS A 91 -18.07 -8.67 -4.92
N ALA A 92 -17.24 -8.41 -3.91
CA ALA A 92 -15.85 -7.99 -4.08
C ALA A 92 -14.90 -8.85 -3.26
N ILE A 93 -13.78 -9.24 -3.87
CA ILE A 93 -12.60 -9.77 -3.18
C ILE A 93 -11.45 -8.81 -3.46
N GLN A 94 -10.90 -8.20 -2.43
CA GLN A 94 -9.68 -7.41 -2.55
C GLN A 94 -8.49 -8.25 -2.11
N LEU A 95 -7.47 -8.29 -2.96
CA LEU A 95 -6.21 -8.95 -2.70
C LEU A 95 -5.13 -7.93 -2.33
N LEU A 96 -4.04 -8.36 -1.71
CA LEU A 96 -2.77 -7.66 -1.70
C LEU A 96 -1.96 -8.04 -2.95
N PRO A 97 -0.79 -7.41 -3.20
CA PRO A 97 0.01 -7.72 -4.38
C PRO A 97 0.28 -9.22 -4.54
N VAL A 98 0.15 -9.70 -5.76
CA VAL A 98 0.35 -11.12 -6.12
C VAL A 98 1.64 -11.35 -6.90
N ASN A 99 2.41 -10.29 -7.09
CA ASN A 99 3.68 -10.33 -7.81
C ASN A 99 4.77 -11.04 -7.01
N ASP A 100 5.80 -11.51 -7.73
CA ASP A 100 6.94 -12.18 -7.13
C ASP A 100 7.81 -11.21 -6.30
N THR A 101 8.19 -11.66 -5.12
CA THR A 101 9.07 -10.95 -4.18
C THR A 101 10.35 -11.72 -3.90
N THR A 102 10.56 -12.86 -4.58
CA THR A 102 11.68 -13.80 -4.31
C THR A 102 13.01 -13.18 -4.73
N CYS A 103 13.83 -12.80 -3.76
CA CYS A 103 15.15 -12.24 -3.95
C CYS A 103 16.23 -13.06 -3.22
N THR A 104 15.94 -13.48 -1.99
CA THR A 104 16.90 -14.14 -1.08
C THR A 104 16.50 -15.57 -0.70
N GLY A 105 15.25 -15.95 -0.90
CA GLY A 105 14.68 -17.23 -0.51
C GLY A 105 14.47 -17.37 1.00
N ASN A 106 14.48 -16.28 1.75
CA ASN A 106 14.27 -16.27 3.20
C ASN A 106 13.10 -15.36 3.61
N TRP A 107 12.90 -15.20 4.91
CA TRP A 107 11.78 -14.42 5.47
C TRP A 107 11.70 -12.97 5.00
N SER A 108 12.80 -12.36 4.50
CA SER A 108 12.77 -10.99 3.95
C SER A 108 11.90 -10.88 2.70
N ASP A 109 11.72 -11.98 1.99
CA ASP A 109 10.91 -12.05 0.78
C ASP A 109 9.41 -12.21 1.07
N SER A 110 9.01 -12.35 2.34
CA SER A 110 7.59 -12.47 2.72
C SER A 110 6.79 -11.18 2.56
N TYR A 111 7.44 -10.05 2.31
CA TYR A 111 6.81 -8.73 2.17
C TYR A 111 6.21 -8.53 0.77
N PRO A 112 4.88 -8.54 0.59
CA PRO A 112 4.25 -8.59 -0.73
C PRO A 112 4.39 -7.30 -1.55
N TYR A 113 4.77 -6.17 -0.93
CA TYR A 113 5.02 -4.92 -1.64
C TYR A 113 6.45 -4.78 -2.14
N ASN A 114 7.37 -5.66 -1.67
CA ASN A 114 8.77 -5.65 -2.09
C ASN A 114 8.98 -6.46 -3.38
N ILE A 115 8.20 -6.16 -4.40
CA ILE A 115 8.14 -6.91 -5.65
C ILE A 115 9.44 -6.81 -6.44
N VAL A 116 9.87 -7.93 -7.02
CA VAL A 116 11.06 -8.01 -7.89
C VAL A 116 10.69 -7.94 -9.38
N SER A 117 9.41 -8.07 -9.71
CA SER A 117 8.88 -7.83 -11.05
C SER A 117 7.42 -7.37 -10.95
N VAL A 118 7.03 -6.41 -11.81
CA VAL A 118 5.64 -5.95 -11.92
C VAL A 118 4.75 -6.88 -12.75
N PHE A 119 5.35 -7.89 -13.40
CA PHE A 119 4.67 -8.87 -14.25
C PHE A 119 4.68 -10.27 -13.66
N ALA A 120 5.82 -10.73 -13.09
CA ALA A 120 5.93 -12.09 -12.60
C ALA A 120 5.03 -12.32 -11.37
N LEU A 121 4.30 -13.44 -11.38
CA LEU A 121 3.47 -13.89 -10.27
C LEU A 121 4.30 -14.69 -9.27
N HIS A 122 3.97 -14.57 -7.98
CA HIS A 122 4.72 -15.22 -6.91
C HIS A 122 4.52 -16.75 -6.93
N PRO A 123 5.59 -17.57 -6.98
CA PRO A 123 5.50 -19.03 -7.05
C PRO A 123 4.76 -19.69 -5.88
N HIS A 124 4.72 -19.05 -4.71
CA HIS A 124 3.96 -19.55 -3.56
C HIS A 124 2.45 -19.66 -3.83
N TYR A 125 1.91 -18.88 -4.77
CA TYR A 125 0.48 -18.92 -5.11
C TYR A 125 0.10 -20.01 -6.12
N MET A 126 1.07 -20.86 -6.49
CA MET A 126 0.82 -22.02 -7.33
C MET A 126 -0.05 -23.05 -6.59
N ASP A 127 -1.21 -23.40 -7.13
CA ASP A 127 -1.97 -24.57 -6.72
C ASP A 127 -1.26 -25.83 -7.25
N LEU A 128 -0.64 -26.58 -6.34
CA LEU A 128 0.12 -27.78 -6.70
C LEU A 128 -0.77 -28.93 -7.19
N GLU A 129 -2.02 -29.03 -6.71
CA GLU A 129 -2.95 -30.06 -7.19
C GLU A 129 -3.35 -29.82 -8.65
N ALA A 130 -3.48 -28.54 -9.06
CA ALA A 130 -3.76 -28.18 -10.44
C ALA A 130 -2.61 -28.52 -11.40
N LEU A 131 -1.35 -28.56 -10.93
CA LEU A 131 -0.23 -29.06 -11.73
C LEU A 131 -0.32 -30.57 -11.97
N GLY A 132 -1.06 -31.28 -11.11
CA GLY A 132 -1.28 -32.74 -11.15
C GLY A 132 -0.22 -33.54 -10.38
N SER A 133 -0.58 -34.78 -10.08
CA SER A 133 0.22 -35.66 -9.20
C SER A 133 1.46 -36.22 -9.89
N LEU A 134 2.53 -36.41 -9.14
CA LEU A 134 3.73 -37.12 -9.56
C LEU A 134 3.43 -38.62 -9.80
N LYS A 135 4.18 -39.23 -10.69
CA LYS A 135 4.08 -40.70 -10.95
C LYS A 135 4.47 -41.51 -9.73
N SER A 136 5.41 -41.04 -8.91
CA SER A 136 5.88 -41.72 -7.72
C SER A 136 4.89 -41.59 -6.55
N LYS A 137 4.17 -42.67 -6.20
CA LYS A 137 3.27 -42.71 -5.05
C LYS A 137 4.00 -42.42 -3.73
N THR A 138 5.24 -42.87 -3.58
CA THR A 138 6.04 -42.64 -2.37
C THR A 138 6.31 -41.14 -2.19
N LYS A 139 6.70 -40.43 -3.25
CA LYS A 139 6.90 -38.98 -3.21
C LYS A 139 5.60 -38.26 -2.91
N MET A 140 4.49 -38.64 -3.57
CA MET A 140 3.17 -38.05 -3.27
C MET A 140 2.78 -38.22 -1.81
N THR A 141 3.02 -39.39 -1.22
CA THR A 141 2.76 -39.59 0.21
C THR A 141 3.61 -38.67 1.08
N ALA A 142 4.88 -38.43 0.71
CA ALA A 142 5.74 -37.49 1.44
C ALA A 142 5.23 -36.05 1.34
N TYR A 143 4.83 -35.59 0.13
CA TYR A 143 4.27 -34.25 -0.06
C TYR A 143 2.93 -34.08 0.68
N HIS A 144 2.05 -35.09 0.70
CA HIS A 144 0.82 -35.04 1.48
C HIS A 144 1.09 -34.90 2.99
N ARG A 145 2.11 -35.56 3.51
CA ARG A 145 2.54 -35.42 4.90
C ARG A 145 3.06 -33.98 5.16
N GLN A 146 3.94 -33.47 4.30
CA GLN A 146 4.45 -32.09 4.40
C GLN A 146 3.31 -31.07 4.35
N ARG A 147 2.30 -31.28 3.48
CA ARG A 147 1.10 -30.45 3.46
C ARG A 147 0.40 -30.44 4.80
N GLN A 148 0.18 -31.59 5.40
CA GLN A 148 -0.45 -31.68 6.72
C GLN A 148 0.36 -31.00 7.82
N GLU A 149 1.70 -31.19 7.80
CA GLU A 149 2.61 -30.56 8.76
C GLU A 149 2.58 -29.02 8.62
N LEU A 150 2.67 -28.49 7.41
CA LEU A 150 2.61 -27.04 7.16
C LEU A 150 1.23 -26.45 7.51
N ASN A 151 0.13 -27.12 7.18
CA ASN A 151 -1.20 -26.66 7.51
C ASN A 151 -1.53 -26.76 9.01
N ALA A 152 -0.80 -27.56 9.77
CA ALA A 152 -0.95 -27.62 11.22
C ALA A 152 -0.32 -26.44 11.96
N LEU A 153 0.54 -25.64 11.28
CA LEU A 153 1.12 -24.43 11.84
C LEU A 153 0.06 -23.34 12.00
N GLY A 154 0.18 -22.53 13.04
CA GLY A 154 -0.68 -21.36 13.26
C GLY A 154 -0.28 -20.14 12.42
N TYR A 155 0.70 -20.26 11.54
CA TYR A 155 1.26 -19.22 10.70
C TYR A 155 1.78 -19.81 9.38
N SER A 156 2.00 -18.97 8.39
CA SER A 156 2.67 -19.37 7.14
C SER A 156 4.19 -19.32 7.32
N ASP A 157 4.85 -20.46 7.22
CA ASP A 157 6.31 -20.58 7.27
C ASP A 157 6.89 -20.38 5.86
N TYR A 158 7.32 -19.15 5.56
CA TYR A 158 7.76 -18.75 4.22
C TYR A 158 8.85 -19.68 3.66
N GLU A 159 9.91 -19.95 4.44
CA GLU A 159 11.06 -20.75 3.96
C GLU A 159 10.71 -22.22 3.79
N ALA A 160 9.89 -22.78 4.69
CA ALA A 160 9.44 -24.16 4.57
C ALA A 160 8.50 -24.35 3.38
N VAL A 161 7.59 -23.39 3.16
CA VAL A 161 6.67 -23.36 2.01
C VAL A 161 7.46 -23.24 0.70
N ASP A 162 8.40 -22.29 0.60
CA ASP A 162 9.22 -22.11 -0.61
C ASP A 162 9.93 -23.41 -0.98
N ARG A 163 10.61 -24.01 -0.01
CA ARG A 163 11.34 -25.26 -0.23
C ARG A 163 10.45 -26.41 -0.73
N VAL A 164 9.26 -26.58 -0.15
CA VAL A 164 8.34 -27.67 -0.52
C VAL A 164 7.71 -27.42 -1.88
N LYS A 165 7.19 -26.19 -2.12
CA LYS A 165 6.52 -25.87 -3.40
C LYS A 165 7.50 -25.88 -4.55
N ARG A 166 8.68 -25.29 -4.40
CA ARG A 166 9.73 -25.29 -5.42
C ARG A 166 10.12 -26.73 -5.81
N ALA A 167 10.42 -27.57 -4.84
CA ALA A 167 10.78 -28.98 -5.10
C ALA A 167 9.67 -29.74 -5.84
N TYR A 168 8.40 -29.54 -5.44
CA TYR A 168 7.26 -30.16 -6.13
C TYR A 168 7.15 -29.70 -7.59
N ILE A 169 7.23 -28.40 -7.83
CA ILE A 169 7.14 -27.80 -9.16
C ILE A 169 8.27 -28.35 -10.07
N GLU A 170 9.49 -28.37 -9.57
CA GLU A 170 10.65 -28.90 -10.32
C GLU A 170 10.48 -30.39 -10.67
N GLU A 171 9.96 -31.20 -9.75
CA GLU A 171 9.68 -32.61 -10.02
C GLU A 171 8.56 -32.81 -11.06
N VAL A 172 7.49 -32.02 -10.97
CA VAL A 172 6.40 -32.08 -11.98
C VAL A 172 6.93 -31.59 -13.34
N PHE A 173 7.74 -30.54 -13.36
CA PHE A 173 8.38 -30.06 -14.59
C PHE A 173 9.26 -31.14 -15.22
N ALA A 174 10.09 -31.82 -14.45
CA ALA A 174 10.94 -32.90 -14.94
C ALA A 174 10.13 -34.08 -15.52
N GLU A 175 8.93 -34.37 -14.99
CA GLU A 175 8.07 -35.47 -15.47
C GLU A 175 7.26 -35.12 -16.72
N ARG A 176 6.79 -33.85 -16.85
CA ARG A 176 5.81 -33.47 -17.88
C ARG A 176 5.98 -32.05 -18.43
N GLY A 177 6.96 -31.29 -17.97
CA GLY A 177 7.18 -29.91 -18.40
C GLY A 177 7.30 -29.80 -19.92
N GLN A 178 8.01 -30.74 -20.57
CA GLN A 178 8.19 -30.71 -22.02
C GLN A 178 6.85 -30.75 -22.79
N GLN A 179 5.86 -31.48 -22.29
CA GLN A 179 4.54 -31.54 -22.91
C GLN A 179 3.88 -30.15 -22.91
N THR A 180 4.02 -29.39 -21.82
CA THR A 180 3.51 -28.00 -21.74
C THR A 180 4.28 -27.10 -22.69
N LEU A 181 5.63 -27.16 -22.68
CA LEU A 181 6.50 -26.35 -23.54
C LEU A 181 6.24 -26.57 -25.05
N ASP A 182 5.83 -27.78 -25.43
CA ASP A 182 5.52 -28.14 -26.82
C ASP A 182 4.12 -27.72 -27.24
N SER A 183 3.23 -27.38 -26.31
CA SER A 183 1.85 -26.99 -26.65
C SER A 183 1.81 -25.66 -27.41
N LYS A 184 0.79 -25.52 -28.26
CA LYS A 184 0.59 -24.31 -29.06
C LYS A 184 0.27 -23.13 -28.16
N GLU A 185 -0.59 -23.33 -27.19
CA GLU A 185 -1.06 -22.32 -26.26
C GLU A 185 0.08 -21.74 -25.43
N PHE A 186 1.00 -22.59 -24.95
CA PHE A 186 2.19 -22.14 -24.24
C PHE A 186 3.10 -21.29 -25.14
N LYS A 187 3.35 -21.73 -26.38
CA LYS A 187 4.23 -21.00 -27.32
C LYS A 187 3.66 -19.63 -27.69
N GLU A 188 2.34 -19.54 -27.90
CA GLU A 188 1.66 -18.28 -28.16
C GLU A 188 1.80 -17.35 -26.94
N TRP A 189 1.49 -17.84 -25.76
CA TRP A 189 1.64 -17.07 -24.51
C TRP A 189 3.09 -16.62 -24.26
N GLN A 190 4.07 -17.51 -24.52
CA GLN A 190 5.50 -17.18 -24.34
C GLN A 190 5.93 -16.05 -25.29
N ILE A 191 5.46 -16.05 -26.54
CA ILE A 191 5.75 -15.00 -27.51
C ILE A 191 5.16 -13.67 -27.05
N GLU A 192 3.90 -13.67 -26.61
CA GLU A 192 3.20 -12.47 -26.13
C GLU A 192 3.87 -11.85 -24.88
N ASN A 193 4.47 -12.69 -24.04
CA ASN A 193 5.06 -12.27 -22.78
C ASN A 193 6.60 -12.15 -22.81
N LYS A 194 7.22 -12.36 -23.96
CA LYS A 194 8.67 -12.44 -24.13
C LYS A 194 9.40 -11.22 -23.57
N GLU A 195 8.84 -10.03 -23.72
CA GLU A 195 9.47 -8.75 -23.36
C GLU A 195 9.85 -8.69 -21.86
N TRP A 196 9.01 -9.23 -20.98
CA TRP A 196 9.28 -9.26 -19.53
C TRP A 196 9.80 -10.61 -19.04
N LEU A 197 9.38 -11.71 -19.67
CA LEU A 197 9.67 -13.08 -19.22
C LEU A 197 11.15 -13.46 -19.39
N GLU A 198 11.77 -13.11 -20.52
CA GLU A 198 13.18 -13.40 -20.77
C GLU A 198 14.12 -12.62 -19.81
N PRO A 199 13.94 -11.29 -19.61
CA PRO A 199 14.71 -10.56 -18.61
C PRO A 199 14.54 -11.11 -17.19
N TYR A 200 13.31 -11.47 -16.80
CA TYR A 200 13.02 -12.02 -15.48
C TYR A 200 13.73 -13.38 -15.27
N ALA A 201 13.64 -14.30 -16.24
CA ALA A 201 14.34 -15.58 -16.16
C ALA A 201 15.87 -15.41 -16.08
N LYS A 202 16.42 -14.48 -16.86
CA LYS A 202 17.84 -14.13 -16.84
C LYS A 202 18.25 -13.55 -15.48
N TRP A 203 17.44 -12.67 -14.91
CA TRP A 203 17.69 -12.04 -13.61
C TRP A 203 17.73 -13.09 -12.49
N LEU A 204 16.81 -14.06 -12.49
CA LEU A 204 16.79 -15.18 -11.55
C LEU A 204 17.99 -16.13 -11.71
N GLY A 205 18.69 -16.12 -12.85
CA GLY A 205 19.77 -17.05 -13.14
C GLY A 205 19.36 -18.52 -13.21
N ALA A 206 18.06 -18.78 -13.45
CA ALA A 206 17.46 -20.11 -13.51
C ALA A 206 17.16 -20.54 -14.95
N SER A 207 16.76 -21.80 -15.16
CA SER A 207 16.34 -22.31 -16.47
C SER A 207 15.16 -21.49 -17.02
N ALA A 208 15.32 -20.90 -18.21
CA ALA A 208 14.26 -20.13 -18.86
C ALA A 208 12.99 -20.97 -19.10
N ASP A 209 13.15 -22.24 -19.43
CA ASP A 209 12.03 -23.16 -19.64
C ASP A 209 11.25 -23.42 -18.34
N LEU A 210 11.96 -23.65 -17.24
CA LEU A 210 11.33 -23.84 -15.93
C LEU A 210 10.59 -22.58 -15.47
N ILE A 211 11.21 -21.41 -15.60
CA ILE A 211 10.59 -20.15 -15.21
C ILE A 211 9.37 -19.85 -16.09
N SER A 212 9.48 -20.05 -17.39
CA SER A 212 8.35 -19.88 -18.31
C SER A 212 7.20 -20.84 -17.97
N TYR A 213 7.52 -22.10 -17.66
CA TYR A 213 6.55 -23.09 -17.20
C TYR A 213 5.83 -22.66 -15.91
N ILE A 214 6.59 -22.16 -14.92
CA ILE A 214 6.04 -21.68 -13.64
C ILE A 214 5.07 -20.50 -13.91
N GLN A 215 5.53 -19.49 -14.61
CA GLN A 215 4.73 -18.27 -14.84
C GLN A 215 3.50 -18.55 -15.72
N TYR A 216 3.59 -19.43 -16.70
CA TYR A 216 2.46 -19.85 -17.50
C TYR A 216 1.38 -20.56 -16.68
N ASN A 217 1.75 -21.49 -15.79
CA ASN A 217 0.79 -22.18 -14.93
C ASN A 217 0.16 -21.23 -13.91
N LEU A 218 0.93 -20.29 -13.33
CA LEU A 218 0.41 -19.25 -12.44
C LEU A 218 -0.61 -18.35 -13.19
N HIS A 219 -0.27 -17.93 -14.41
CA HIS A 219 -1.19 -17.18 -15.28
C HIS A 219 -2.51 -17.95 -15.49
N LEU A 220 -2.45 -19.21 -15.89
CA LEU A 220 -3.64 -20.02 -16.10
C LEU A 220 -4.50 -20.15 -14.84
N GLN A 221 -3.85 -20.34 -13.68
CA GLN A 221 -4.56 -20.53 -12.42
C GLN A 221 -5.22 -19.23 -11.94
N LEU A 222 -4.51 -18.09 -11.98
CA LEU A 222 -5.09 -16.79 -11.61
C LEU A 222 -6.20 -16.38 -12.57
N LYS A 223 -5.98 -16.55 -13.89
CA LYS A 223 -7.01 -16.29 -14.90
C LYS A 223 -8.26 -17.16 -14.70
N SER A 224 -8.07 -18.44 -14.41
CA SER A 224 -9.18 -19.35 -14.09
C SER A 224 -9.94 -18.93 -12.83
N ALA A 225 -9.23 -18.40 -11.80
CA ALA A 225 -9.87 -17.89 -10.59
C ALA A 225 -10.68 -16.61 -10.87
N ALA A 226 -10.15 -15.71 -11.70
CA ALA A 226 -10.84 -14.50 -12.14
C ALA A 226 -12.09 -14.82 -12.97
N ASP A 227 -11.98 -15.67 -13.99
CA ASP A 227 -13.10 -16.08 -14.81
C ASP A 227 -14.20 -16.79 -13.99
N TYR A 228 -13.78 -17.58 -13.01
CA TYR A 228 -14.73 -18.19 -12.08
C TYR A 228 -15.47 -17.16 -11.23
N ALA A 229 -14.75 -16.18 -10.70
CA ALA A 229 -15.35 -15.07 -9.94
C ALA A 229 -16.38 -14.32 -10.77
N HIS A 230 -16.05 -13.96 -12.03
CA HIS A 230 -16.97 -13.31 -12.98
C HIS A 230 -18.21 -14.15 -13.22
N SER A 231 -18.06 -15.47 -13.44
CA SER A 231 -19.19 -16.37 -13.64
C SER A 231 -20.16 -16.43 -12.46
N LYS A 232 -19.68 -16.03 -11.27
CA LYS A 232 -20.45 -15.97 -10.02
C LYS A 232 -20.92 -14.56 -9.66
N GLY A 233 -20.62 -13.54 -10.48
CA GLY A 233 -20.96 -12.16 -10.22
C GLY A 233 -20.14 -11.55 -9.07
N VAL A 234 -18.92 -12.02 -8.84
CA VAL A 234 -17.93 -11.50 -7.92
C VAL A 234 -16.79 -10.89 -8.73
N PHE A 235 -16.38 -9.68 -8.40
CA PHE A 235 -15.22 -9.04 -9.01
C PHE A 235 -13.99 -9.09 -8.11
N ILE A 236 -12.81 -9.07 -8.72
CA ILE A 236 -11.54 -9.09 -8.00
C ILE A 236 -10.88 -7.72 -8.10
N LYS A 237 -10.51 -7.17 -6.94
CA LYS A 237 -9.76 -5.94 -6.80
C LYS A 237 -8.31 -6.28 -6.47
N GLY A 238 -7.39 -5.98 -7.40
CA GLY A 238 -5.95 -6.12 -7.22
C GLY A 238 -5.33 -4.96 -6.44
N ASP A 239 -4.02 -5.04 -6.23
CA ASP A 239 -3.24 -4.01 -5.55
C ASP A 239 -1.99 -3.67 -6.38
N VAL A 240 -1.74 -2.38 -6.58
CA VAL A 240 -0.60 -1.85 -7.35
C VAL A 240 0.39 -1.24 -6.35
N PRO A 241 1.49 -1.91 -6.00
CA PRO A 241 2.54 -1.32 -5.17
C PRO A 241 3.07 -0.02 -5.76
N ILE A 242 3.33 0.97 -4.89
CA ILE A 242 3.89 2.26 -5.32
C ILE A 242 5.30 2.11 -5.90
N GLY A 243 6.08 1.15 -5.43
CA GLY A 243 7.48 0.95 -5.83
C GLY A 243 7.79 -0.48 -6.23
N VAL A 244 9.07 -0.71 -6.51
CA VAL A 244 9.68 -2.01 -6.78
C VAL A 244 10.95 -2.15 -5.93
N ASN A 245 11.40 -3.37 -5.68
CA ASN A 245 12.68 -3.61 -5.01
C ASN A 245 13.84 -2.90 -5.75
N GLY A 246 14.76 -2.31 -5.00
CA GLY A 246 15.92 -1.62 -5.58
C GLY A 246 16.83 -2.49 -6.47
N ASN A 247 16.73 -3.81 -6.34
CA ASN A 247 17.39 -4.80 -7.18
C ASN A 247 16.40 -5.59 -8.04
N SER A 248 15.23 -5.03 -8.35
CA SER A 248 14.23 -5.67 -9.21
C SER A 248 14.70 -5.86 -10.65
N VAL A 249 13.97 -6.67 -11.39
CA VAL A 249 14.19 -6.81 -12.84
C VAL A 249 14.10 -5.45 -13.52
N GLU A 250 13.09 -4.66 -13.15
CA GLU A 250 12.81 -3.35 -13.74
C GLU A 250 13.95 -2.35 -13.51
N THR A 251 14.50 -2.29 -12.29
CA THR A 251 15.64 -1.40 -12.01
C THR A 251 16.93 -1.79 -12.73
N VAL A 252 17.07 -3.08 -13.07
CA VAL A 252 18.23 -3.59 -13.82
C VAL A 252 18.11 -3.33 -15.31
N ILE A 253 16.88 -3.50 -15.88
CA ILE A 253 16.69 -3.36 -17.33
C ILE A 253 16.28 -1.96 -17.76
N HIS A 254 15.68 -1.18 -16.85
CA HIS A 254 15.19 0.18 -17.09
C HIS A 254 15.66 1.14 -15.99
N PRO A 255 16.99 1.21 -15.69
CA PRO A 255 17.48 2.10 -14.62
C PRO A 255 17.15 3.57 -14.87
N GLU A 256 16.92 3.98 -16.11
CA GLU A 256 16.52 5.34 -16.50
C GLU A 256 15.16 5.76 -15.99
N LEU A 257 14.32 4.83 -15.55
CA LEU A 257 12.99 5.11 -14.98
C LEU A 257 13.02 5.40 -13.48
N PHE A 258 14.17 5.24 -12.83
CA PHE A 258 14.29 5.27 -11.37
C PHE A 258 15.42 6.18 -10.89
N HIS A 259 15.18 6.90 -9.79
CA HIS A 259 16.23 7.53 -9.00
C HIS A 259 16.79 6.48 -8.01
N LEU A 260 17.93 5.87 -8.36
CA LEU A 260 18.53 4.80 -7.56
C LEU A 260 19.34 5.33 -6.35
N ASP A 261 19.58 6.63 -6.30
CA ASP A 261 20.21 7.35 -5.21
C ASP A 261 19.21 7.91 -4.19
N ALA A 262 17.93 7.66 -4.40
CA ALA A 262 16.83 8.06 -3.54
C ALA A 262 15.93 6.88 -3.16
N GLN A 263 15.23 6.99 -2.05
CA GLN A 263 14.33 5.97 -1.51
C GLN A 263 12.97 6.59 -1.17
N THR A 264 11.93 5.82 -1.43
CA THR A 264 10.55 6.17 -1.07
C THR A 264 10.29 5.94 0.40
N GLY A 265 9.51 6.81 1.02
CA GLY A 265 9.07 6.64 2.40
C GLY A 265 7.89 7.54 2.76
N ALA A 266 7.72 7.76 4.06
CA ALA A 266 6.74 8.69 4.62
C ALA A 266 7.40 9.64 5.61
N PRO A 267 6.92 10.90 5.69
CA PRO A 267 7.40 11.83 6.70
C PRO A 267 7.04 11.37 8.12
N PRO A 268 7.70 11.93 9.17
CA PRO A 268 7.32 11.68 10.55
C PRO A 268 5.84 11.98 10.83
N ASP A 269 5.20 11.08 11.56
CA ASP A 269 3.82 11.18 11.97
C ASP A 269 3.59 10.61 13.39
N GLY A 270 2.32 10.45 13.79
CA GLY A 270 1.95 9.87 15.08
C GLY A 270 2.30 8.37 15.23
N PHE A 271 2.56 7.67 14.13
CA PHE A 271 2.92 6.24 14.13
C PHE A 271 4.44 6.03 14.09
N SER A 272 5.18 6.95 13.45
CA SER A 272 6.65 6.89 13.36
C SER A 272 7.28 8.28 13.50
N GLN A 273 7.88 8.53 14.67
CA GLN A 273 8.56 9.80 14.95
C GLN A 273 9.79 10.05 14.05
N ASN A 274 10.40 9.00 13.53
CA ASN A 274 11.56 9.08 12.65
C ASN A 274 11.19 9.08 11.16
N GLY A 275 9.88 9.07 10.84
CA GLY A 275 9.39 8.77 9.50
C GLY A 275 9.58 7.29 9.14
N GLN A 276 9.13 6.92 7.95
CA GLN A 276 9.30 5.57 7.42
C GLN A 276 10.18 5.63 6.18
N ASN A 277 11.09 4.68 6.06
CA ASN A 277 11.89 4.45 4.86
C ASN A 277 11.54 3.07 4.31
N TRP A 278 10.87 3.02 3.16
CA TRP A 278 10.40 1.77 2.55
C TRP A 278 11.46 1.12 1.66
N GLY A 279 12.54 1.85 1.34
CA GLY A 279 13.69 1.32 0.60
C GLY A 279 13.49 1.17 -0.92
N PHE A 280 12.33 1.54 -1.47
CA PHE A 280 12.08 1.50 -2.91
C PHE A 280 12.66 2.74 -3.59
N PRO A 281 13.28 2.63 -4.79
CA PRO A 281 13.70 3.79 -5.55
C PRO A 281 12.50 4.65 -5.95
N THR A 282 12.69 5.95 -6.08
CA THR A 282 11.65 6.86 -6.58
C THR A 282 11.66 6.88 -8.11
N TYR A 283 10.59 7.40 -8.73
CA TYR A 283 10.42 7.37 -10.17
C TYR A 283 10.93 8.64 -10.85
N HIS A 284 11.61 8.43 -11.97
CA HIS A 284 11.95 9.50 -12.91
C HIS A 284 10.77 9.73 -13.87
N TRP A 285 9.94 10.73 -13.59
CA TRP A 285 8.70 11.01 -14.34
C TRP A 285 8.97 11.50 -15.76
N GLY A 286 8.58 10.72 -16.76
CA GLY A 286 8.67 11.02 -18.19
C GLY A 286 7.80 10.10 -19.03
N GLU A 287 7.83 10.24 -20.35
CA GLU A 287 7.04 9.42 -21.28
C GLU A 287 7.33 7.92 -21.12
N GLY A 288 8.59 7.53 -20.97
CA GLY A 288 8.98 6.13 -20.79
C GLY A 288 8.37 5.48 -19.55
N LEU A 289 8.29 6.21 -18.43
CA LEU A 289 7.63 5.73 -17.21
C LEU A 289 6.12 5.56 -17.40
N ILE A 290 5.47 6.48 -18.11
CA ILE A 290 4.04 6.39 -18.41
C ILE A 290 3.75 5.15 -19.26
N GLU A 291 4.56 4.90 -20.30
CA GLU A 291 4.43 3.71 -21.14
C GLU A 291 4.65 2.41 -20.34
N TRP A 292 5.62 2.41 -19.44
CA TRP A 292 5.86 1.28 -18.54
C TRP A 292 4.66 1.01 -17.62
N PHE A 293 4.03 2.06 -17.05
CA PHE A 293 2.80 1.91 -16.27
C PHE A 293 1.65 1.36 -17.13
N HIS A 294 1.49 1.81 -18.38
CA HIS A 294 0.47 1.27 -19.28
C HIS A 294 0.63 -0.23 -19.52
N LYS A 295 1.87 -0.71 -19.74
CA LYS A 295 2.15 -2.14 -19.88
C LYS A 295 1.78 -2.90 -18.60
N ARG A 296 2.15 -2.36 -17.44
CA ARG A 296 1.81 -2.93 -16.14
C ARG A 296 0.30 -3.03 -15.93
N LEU A 297 -0.44 -1.95 -16.17
CA LEU A 297 -1.90 -1.94 -16.02
C LEU A 297 -2.59 -2.87 -17.01
N LYS A 298 -2.14 -2.87 -18.27
CA LYS A 298 -2.65 -3.79 -19.31
C LYS A 298 -2.48 -5.26 -18.90
N TRP A 299 -1.35 -5.59 -18.27
CA TRP A 299 -1.12 -6.93 -17.74
C TRP A 299 -2.08 -7.24 -16.58
N MET A 300 -2.35 -6.29 -15.68
CA MET A 300 -3.25 -6.48 -14.55
C MET A 300 -4.71 -6.63 -14.96
N GLU A 301 -5.16 -5.95 -16.04
CA GLU A 301 -6.52 -6.05 -16.59
C GLU A 301 -6.93 -7.48 -17.00
N GLN A 302 -5.98 -8.39 -17.19
CA GLN A 302 -6.26 -9.79 -17.46
C GLN A 302 -6.92 -10.52 -16.28
N TYR A 303 -6.74 -9.99 -15.05
CA TYR A 303 -7.12 -10.67 -13.82
C TYR A 303 -8.05 -9.84 -12.93
N PHE A 304 -7.98 -8.50 -13.01
CA PHE A 304 -8.61 -7.61 -12.05
C PHE A 304 -9.61 -6.66 -12.72
N ASP A 305 -10.71 -6.41 -12.02
CA ASP A 305 -11.77 -5.49 -12.42
C ASP A 305 -11.60 -4.11 -11.78
N ALA A 306 -10.94 -4.08 -10.64
CA ALA A 306 -10.61 -2.89 -9.89
C ALA A 306 -9.19 -3.01 -9.33
N ILE A 307 -8.58 -1.86 -9.01
CA ILE A 307 -7.26 -1.80 -8.39
C ILE A 307 -7.24 -0.87 -7.20
N ARG A 308 -6.49 -1.25 -6.17
CA ARG A 308 -6.00 -0.33 -5.16
C ARG A 308 -4.68 0.24 -5.65
N ILE A 309 -4.61 1.55 -5.72
CA ILE A 309 -3.36 2.26 -6.00
C ILE A 309 -2.72 2.53 -4.64
N ASP A 310 -1.69 1.77 -4.34
CA ASP A 310 -0.92 1.93 -3.11
C ASP A 310 -0.27 3.31 -3.06
N HIS A 311 -0.35 3.96 -1.91
CA HIS A 311 0.18 5.31 -1.67
C HIS A 311 -0.08 6.29 -2.83
N ILE A 312 -1.36 6.49 -3.20
CA ILE A 312 -1.73 7.37 -4.33
C ILE A 312 -1.17 8.78 -4.19
N LEU A 313 -0.87 9.21 -2.95
CA LEU A 313 -0.22 10.49 -2.68
C LEU A 313 1.14 10.62 -3.37
N GLY A 314 1.81 9.51 -3.70
CA GLY A 314 3.06 9.48 -4.46
C GLY A 314 2.93 10.06 -5.88
N PHE A 315 1.71 10.11 -6.45
CA PHE A 315 1.44 10.77 -7.73
C PHE A 315 1.30 12.29 -7.58
N PHE A 316 0.91 12.77 -6.41
CA PHE A 316 0.94 14.19 -6.05
C PHE A 316 2.36 14.62 -5.68
N ARG A 317 2.93 13.91 -4.75
CA ARG A 317 4.28 14.05 -4.22
C ARG A 317 4.71 12.78 -3.50
N ILE A 318 5.94 12.40 -3.66
CA ILE A 318 6.54 11.30 -2.89
C ILE A 318 7.44 11.88 -1.79
N TRP A 319 7.52 11.19 -0.66
CA TRP A 319 8.54 11.48 0.34
C TRP A 319 9.83 10.80 -0.10
N GLU A 320 10.77 11.60 -0.55
CA GLU A 320 12.04 11.15 -1.11
C GLU A 320 13.14 11.28 -0.07
N ILE A 321 13.83 10.16 0.21
CA ILE A 321 14.84 10.02 1.24
C ILE A 321 16.16 9.69 0.54
N PRO A 322 17.28 10.40 0.87
CA PRO A 322 18.59 10.05 0.33
C PRO A 322 18.94 8.59 0.61
N SER A 323 19.56 7.88 -0.35
CA SER A 323 19.89 6.46 -0.22
C SER A 323 20.90 6.16 0.91
N ASP A 324 21.65 7.15 1.36
CA ASP A 324 22.58 7.08 2.49
C ASP A 324 21.94 7.37 3.85
N ALA A 325 20.64 7.66 3.90
CA ALA A 325 19.83 7.79 5.11
C ALA A 325 19.16 6.45 5.51
N VAL A 326 18.89 6.31 6.81
CA VAL A 326 18.12 5.20 7.41
C VAL A 326 16.75 5.71 7.84
N PHE A 327 16.70 6.89 8.48
CA PHE A 327 15.47 7.52 8.94
C PHE A 327 14.83 8.37 7.84
N GLY A 328 13.50 8.46 7.85
CA GLY A 328 12.75 9.35 6.98
C GLY A 328 12.94 10.85 7.26
N LEU A 329 13.58 11.23 8.37
CA LEU A 329 13.77 12.62 8.80
C LEU A 329 14.58 13.48 7.82
N LEU A 330 15.45 12.87 7.02
CA LEU A 330 16.29 13.56 6.03
C LEU A 330 15.62 13.64 4.64
N GLY A 331 14.37 13.20 4.53
CA GLY A 331 13.62 13.28 3.29
C GLY A 331 13.02 14.68 3.04
N HIS A 332 12.56 14.84 1.82
CA HIS A 332 11.78 15.99 1.36
C HIS A 332 10.69 15.50 0.39
N PHE A 333 9.69 16.33 0.10
CA PHE A 333 8.71 16.01 -0.94
C PHE A 333 9.27 16.25 -2.34
N SER A 334 9.06 15.30 -3.24
CA SER A 334 9.40 15.37 -4.67
C SER A 334 8.13 15.08 -5.51
N PRO A 335 7.73 15.96 -6.47
CA PRO A 335 8.29 17.28 -6.71
C PRO A 335 7.89 18.29 -5.62
N SER A 336 8.72 19.32 -5.47
CA SER A 336 8.45 20.41 -4.55
C SER A 336 8.94 21.75 -5.10
N LEU A 337 8.61 22.83 -4.39
CA LEU A 337 9.07 24.19 -4.65
C LEU A 337 10.04 24.57 -3.51
N PRO A 338 11.34 24.25 -3.61
CA PRO A 338 12.31 24.59 -2.58
C PRO A 338 12.45 26.10 -2.44
N MET A 339 13.02 26.56 -1.32
CA MET A 339 13.13 27.99 -0.99
C MET A 339 14.54 28.52 -1.31
N THR A 340 14.60 29.68 -1.93
CA THR A 340 15.85 30.43 -2.05
C THR A 340 16.27 31.05 -0.71
N ILE A 341 17.54 31.38 -0.57
CA ILE A 341 18.03 32.15 0.60
C ILE A 341 17.23 33.45 0.76
N GLY A 342 16.98 34.17 -0.35
CA GLY A 342 16.21 35.43 -0.32
C GLY A 342 14.77 35.26 0.17
N GLU A 343 14.10 34.14 -0.17
CA GLU A 343 12.78 33.85 0.35
C GLU A 343 12.82 33.54 1.87
N ILE A 344 13.81 32.78 2.32
CA ILE A 344 13.98 32.46 3.75
C ILE A 344 14.20 33.75 4.55
N GLU A 345 15.05 34.65 4.06
CA GLU A 345 15.32 35.92 4.69
C GLU A 345 14.11 36.89 4.61
N TYR A 346 13.30 36.82 3.57
CA TYR A 346 12.04 37.55 3.48
C TYR A 346 11.04 37.17 4.60
N PHE A 347 11.03 35.93 5.03
CA PHE A 347 10.25 35.49 6.21
C PHE A 347 10.82 36.04 7.55
N GLY A 348 12.02 36.63 7.52
CA GLY A 348 12.68 37.23 8.69
C GLY A 348 13.72 36.33 9.36
N LEU A 349 14.14 35.23 8.71
CA LEU A 349 15.19 34.33 9.21
C LEU A 349 16.51 34.59 8.48
N PRO A 350 17.50 35.27 9.07
CA PRO A 350 18.83 35.43 8.47
C PRO A 350 19.47 34.07 8.21
N PHE A 351 19.79 33.76 6.95
CA PHE A 351 20.25 32.42 6.58
C PHE A 351 21.74 32.23 6.90
N ARG A 352 22.02 31.22 7.72
CA ARG A 352 23.38 30.83 8.14
C ARG A 352 23.67 29.41 7.66
N LYS A 353 24.17 29.29 6.42
CA LYS A 353 24.35 28.00 5.73
C LYS A 353 25.01 26.96 6.61
N ASP A 354 26.22 27.26 7.15
CA ASP A 354 27.00 26.31 7.97
C ASP A 354 26.33 25.88 9.27
N LEU A 355 25.41 26.69 9.80
CA LEU A 355 24.69 26.37 11.02
C LEU A 355 23.41 25.58 10.75
N PHE A 356 22.74 25.90 9.63
CA PHE A 356 21.38 25.39 9.36
C PHE A 356 21.37 24.12 8.54
N THR A 357 22.41 23.89 7.71
CA THR A 357 22.46 22.72 6.79
C THR A 357 23.45 21.64 7.25
N ARG A 358 24.14 21.85 8.36
CA ARG A 358 25.05 20.86 8.95
C ARG A 358 24.53 20.42 10.32
N PRO A 359 24.79 19.19 10.78
CA PRO A 359 24.39 18.72 12.09
C PRO A 359 24.80 19.67 13.21
N PHE A 360 23.83 20.05 14.05
CA PHE A 360 24.07 20.95 15.21
C PHE A 360 24.51 20.12 16.40
N VAL A 361 25.82 20.05 16.62
CA VAL A 361 26.42 19.21 17.66
C VAL A 361 27.24 20.05 18.59
N ASN A 362 26.90 20.05 19.89
CA ASN A 362 27.68 20.62 21.00
C ASN A 362 27.61 19.70 22.20
N ASP A 363 28.35 20.02 23.26
CA ASP A 363 28.40 19.17 24.47
C ASP A 363 27.02 18.93 25.08
N ARG A 364 26.13 19.94 25.10
CA ARG A 364 24.76 19.79 25.63
C ARG A 364 23.92 18.79 24.81
N VAL A 365 24.08 18.80 23.49
CA VAL A 365 23.41 17.83 22.60
C VAL A 365 23.95 16.43 22.83
N LEU A 366 25.27 16.29 22.99
CA LEU A 366 25.91 15.01 23.27
C LEU A 366 25.44 14.42 24.59
N ASP A 367 25.42 15.24 25.67
CA ASP A 367 24.94 14.81 26.97
C ASP A 367 23.46 14.39 26.94
N LYS A 368 22.62 15.13 26.20
CA LYS A 368 21.20 14.82 26.05
C LYS A 368 20.97 13.50 25.32
N LEU A 369 21.72 13.21 24.25
CA LEU A 369 21.50 12.04 23.39
C LEU A 369 22.23 10.78 23.92
N PHE A 370 23.41 10.93 24.48
CA PHE A 370 24.29 9.81 24.78
C PHE A 370 24.56 9.61 26.30
N GLY A 371 24.23 10.59 27.13
CA GLY A 371 24.44 10.48 28.58
C GLY A 371 25.90 10.08 28.93
N MET A 372 26.05 8.98 29.63
CA MET A 372 27.37 8.46 30.01
C MET A 372 28.29 8.08 28.83
N HIS A 373 27.74 7.88 27.60
CA HIS A 373 28.52 7.56 26.43
C HIS A 373 29.01 8.81 25.68
N ALA A 374 28.61 10.03 26.06
CA ALA A 374 28.98 11.27 25.36
C ALA A 374 30.51 11.45 25.22
N PRO A 375 31.38 11.17 26.24
CA PRO A 375 32.83 11.25 26.06
C PRO A 375 33.37 10.30 24.98
N TYR A 376 32.88 9.06 24.98
CA TYR A 376 33.26 8.07 23.97
C TYR A 376 32.84 8.51 22.57
N VAL A 377 31.60 9.00 22.41
CA VAL A 377 31.08 9.46 21.10
C VAL A 377 31.90 10.67 20.61
N ARG A 378 32.21 11.62 21.49
CA ARG A 378 33.02 12.80 21.16
C ARG A 378 34.39 12.40 20.59
N GLU A 379 35.10 11.50 21.27
CA GLU A 379 36.45 11.09 20.89
C GLU A 379 36.43 10.23 19.60
N HIS A 380 35.52 9.30 19.52
CA HIS A 380 35.50 8.30 18.44
C HIS A 380 34.91 8.82 17.12
N PHE A 381 33.79 9.52 17.18
CA PHE A 381 32.97 9.84 16.01
C PHE A 381 33.05 11.30 15.58
N LEU A 382 33.58 12.20 16.42
CA LEU A 382 33.50 13.63 16.17
C LEU A 382 34.90 14.26 16.04
N VAL A 383 34.92 15.43 15.37
CA VAL A 383 36.07 16.32 15.27
C VAL A 383 35.62 17.73 15.70
N HIS A 384 36.46 18.43 16.45
CA HIS A 384 36.14 19.78 16.92
C HIS A 384 35.99 20.76 15.74
N ARG A 385 34.91 21.52 15.73
CA ARG A 385 34.67 22.70 14.88
C ARG A 385 34.76 23.97 15.72
N SER A 386 34.87 25.12 15.09
CA SER A 386 34.91 26.41 15.82
C SER A 386 33.66 26.65 16.71
N TYR A 387 33.77 27.52 17.66
CA TYR A 387 32.67 27.98 18.55
C TYR A 387 32.03 26.89 19.42
N GLY A 388 32.79 25.86 19.83
CA GLY A 388 32.28 24.79 20.71
C GLY A 388 31.33 23.82 20.01
N LEU A 389 31.35 23.79 18.69
CA LEU A 389 30.64 22.83 17.89
C LEU A 389 31.56 21.70 17.44
N TYR A 390 30.94 20.60 17.05
CA TYR A 390 31.62 19.42 16.50
C TYR A 390 31.04 19.08 15.12
N ASP A 391 31.89 18.52 14.25
CA ASP A 391 31.50 17.83 13.03
C ASP A 391 31.61 16.33 13.22
N ILE A 392 30.79 15.61 12.48
CA ILE A 392 30.89 14.14 12.42
C ILE A 392 32.04 13.81 11.49
N LYS A 393 32.90 12.85 11.87
CA LYS A 393 34.03 12.40 11.03
C LYS A 393 33.52 11.82 9.71
N PRO A 394 34.21 12.00 8.57
CA PRO A 394 33.76 11.55 7.25
C PRO A 394 33.44 10.05 7.13
N GLU A 395 34.05 9.24 8.01
CA GLU A 395 33.80 7.81 8.07
C GLU A 395 32.41 7.45 8.65
N TYR A 396 31.72 8.43 9.28
CA TYR A 396 30.44 8.26 9.98
C TYR A 396 29.42 9.36 9.65
N ASP A 397 29.65 10.19 8.63
CA ASP A 397 28.88 11.38 8.31
C ASP A 397 27.52 11.10 7.68
N THR A 398 27.21 9.83 7.33
CA THR A 398 25.89 9.39 6.89
C THR A 398 25.34 8.27 7.76
N GLN A 399 24.01 8.14 7.77
CA GLN A 399 23.37 7.10 8.60
C GLN A 399 23.74 5.69 8.12
N LYS A 400 23.91 5.46 6.81
CA LYS A 400 24.35 4.17 6.28
C LYS A 400 25.77 3.80 6.65
N LYS A 401 26.70 4.77 6.72
CA LYS A 401 28.05 4.52 7.23
C LYS A 401 28.02 4.11 8.70
N VAL A 402 27.21 4.79 9.51
CA VAL A 402 27.00 4.41 10.91
C VAL A 402 26.37 3.02 11.01
N GLN A 403 25.33 2.72 10.21
CA GLN A 403 24.70 1.40 10.17
C GLN A 403 25.71 0.30 9.91
N LYS A 404 26.56 0.49 8.90
CA LYS A 404 27.63 -0.46 8.54
C LYS A 404 28.65 -0.65 9.66
N TYR A 405 29.02 0.42 10.37
CA TYR A 405 29.96 0.34 11.50
C TYR A 405 29.41 -0.50 12.65
N PHE A 406 28.09 -0.42 12.91
CA PHE A 406 27.41 -1.17 13.98
C PHE A 406 26.86 -2.53 13.52
N GLU A 407 27.10 -2.94 12.30
CA GLU A 407 26.65 -4.25 11.79
C GLU A 407 27.18 -5.40 12.67
N GLY A 408 26.26 -6.29 13.08
CA GLY A 408 26.57 -7.40 13.98
C GLY A 408 26.72 -7.03 15.48
N ARG A 409 26.57 -5.75 15.87
CA ARG A 409 26.63 -5.30 17.26
C ARG A 409 25.18 -5.07 17.77
N ASN A 410 24.68 -6.03 18.54
CA ASN A 410 23.27 -6.03 18.99
C ASN A 410 23.12 -5.78 20.52
N ASP A 411 24.22 -5.38 21.20
CA ASP A 411 24.12 -5.01 22.60
C ASP A 411 23.47 -3.64 22.78
N GLU A 412 22.83 -3.43 23.92
CA GLU A 412 22.02 -2.23 24.22
C GLU A 412 22.80 -0.91 24.07
N ASN A 413 24.06 -0.89 24.49
CA ASN A 413 24.91 0.31 24.37
C ASN A 413 25.26 0.63 22.91
N SER A 414 25.60 -0.38 22.11
CA SER A 414 25.86 -0.22 20.68
C SER A 414 24.64 0.29 19.94
N LEU A 415 23.46 -0.24 20.24
CA LEU A 415 22.21 0.22 19.65
C LEU A 415 21.87 1.65 20.06
N TRP A 416 22.06 2.00 21.33
CA TRP A 416 21.85 3.38 21.82
C TRP A 416 22.77 4.38 21.12
N ILE A 417 24.07 4.07 21.02
CA ILE A 417 25.05 4.94 20.34
C ILE A 417 24.71 5.07 18.85
N ARG A 418 24.39 3.98 18.18
CA ARG A 418 23.96 3.98 16.77
C ARG A 418 22.76 4.89 16.52
N ASP A 419 21.70 4.72 17.29
CA ASP A 419 20.45 5.47 17.12
C ASP A 419 20.63 6.95 17.51
N GLY A 420 21.48 7.23 18.52
CA GLY A 420 21.90 8.58 18.86
C GLY A 420 22.68 9.27 17.73
N LEU A 421 23.56 8.56 17.04
CA LEU A 421 24.29 9.07 15.86
C LEU A 421 23.33 9.33 14.67
N TYR A 422 22.33 8.48 14.43
CA TYR A 422 21.31 8.75 13.41
C TYR A 422 20.55 10.05 13.69
N ARG A 423 20.16 10.29 14.95
CA ARG A 423 19.51 11.54 15.36
C ARG A 423 20.45 12.74 15.22
N LEU A 424 21.73 12.56 15.55
CA LEU A 424 22.73 13.61 15.44
C LEU A 424 22.89 14.07 14.00
N ILE A 425 22.99 13.12 13.05
CA ILE A 425 23.07 13.37 11.61
C ILE A 425 21.82 14.11 11.12
N SER A 426 20.64 13.76 11.63
CA SER A 426 19.37 14.42 11.29
C SER A 426 19.18 15.80 11.92
N GLY A 427 20.11 16.26 12.77
CA GLY A 427 20.00 17.49 13.56
C GLY A 427 20.28 18.76 12.76
N VAL A 428 19.68 18.94 11.59
CA VAL A 428 19.77 20.12 10.70
C VAL A 428 18.48 20.91 10.68
N LEU A 429 18.53 22.20 10.38
CA LEU A 429 17.33 23.06 10.27
C LEU A 429 16.76 23.03 8.84
N PHE A 430 17.63 22.96 7.85
CA PHE A 430 17.29 22.87 6.43
C PHE A 430 18.08 21.75 5.75
N LEU A 431 17.44 21.14 4.75
CA LEU A 431 18.06 20.24 3.79
C LEU A 431 18.35 21.01 2.52
N ALA A 432 19.50 20.82 1.92
CA ALA A 432 19.80 21.35 0.58
C ALA A 432 19.02 20.52 -0.45
N ASP A 433 18.48 21.22 -1.47
CA ASP A 433 17.85 20.55 -2.62
C ASP A 433 18.95 19.80 -3.41
N PRO A 434 18.75 18.52 -3.76
CA PRO A 434 19.79 17.73 -4.45
C PRO A 434 20.04 18.21 -5.88
N ASP A 435 19.03 18.77 -6.56
CA ASP A 435 19.07 19.12 -7.98
C ASP A 435 19.29 20.62 -8.22
N GLN A 436 18.94 21.46 -7.23
CA GLN A 436 18.96 22.93 -7.39
C GLN A 436 19.93 23.57 -6.38
N PRO A 437 21.11 24.01 -6.84
CA PRO A 437 22.09 24.66 -5.97
C PRO A 437 21.52 25.90 -5.25
N ASP A 438 21.88 26.05 -3.97
CA ASP A 438 21.43 27.15 -3.09
C ASP A 438 19.90 27.26 -2.92
N MET A 439 19.20 26.15 -3.11
CA MET A 439 17.79 25.96 -2.74
C MET A 439 17.67 25.02 -1.54
N TYR A 440 16.64 25.24 -0.71
CA TYR A 440 16.55 24.56 0.58
C TYR A 440 15.12 24.16 0.93
N HIS A 441 15.03 23.06 1.68
CA HIS A 441 13.79 22.58 2.30
C HIS A 441 13.89 22.70 3.83
N PRO A 442 12.92 23.30 4.53
CA PRO A 442 12.90 23.20 5.99
C PRO A 442 12.76 21.72 6.39
N ARG A 443 13.61 21.26 7.32
CA ARG A 443 13.55 19.85 7.75
C ARG A 443 12.26 19.60 8.53
N ILE A 444 11.51 18.57 8.13
CA ILE A 444 10.25 18.19 8.79
C ILE A 444 10.54 17.70 10.24
N GLY A 445 9.64 18.00 11.17
CA GLY A 445 9.77 17.56 12.56
C GLY A 445 10.96 18.17 13.32
N VAL A 446 11.51 19.30 12.87
CA VAL A 446 12.65 19.96 13.53
C VAL A 446 12.25 20.77 14.76
N ILE A 447 10.95 21.05 14.93
CA ILE A 447 10.42 21.84 16.03
C ILE A 447 10.66 21.08 17.36
N GLY A 448 11.35 21.74 18.32
CA GLY A 448 11.76 21.12 19.60
C GLY A 448 13.10 20.38 19.54
N GLU A 449 13.74 20.31 18.39
CA GLU A 449 15.10 19.79 18.26
C GLU A 449 16.15 20.83 18.67
N PRO A 450 17.35 20.40 19.10
CA PRO A 450 18.40 21.31 19.60
C PRO A 450 18.76 22.46 18.64
N VAL A 451 18.77 22.20 17.34
CA VAL A 451 19.07 23.22 16.32
C VAL A 451 17.98 24.31 16.27
N PHE A 452 16.72 23.92 16.42
CA PHE A 452 15.59 24.85 16.49
C PHE A 452 15.59 25.61 17.84
N ASP A 453 15.88 24.91 18.94
CA ASP A 453 15.93 25.49 20.28
C ASP A 453 17.01 26.55 20.42
N ALA A 454 18.09 26.46 19.64
CA ALA A 454 19.18 27.43 19.58
C ALA A 454 18.86 28.75 18.88
N LEU A 455 17.72 28.84 18.19
CA LEU A 455 17.24 30.06 17.54
C LEU A 455 16.74 31.08 18.59
N THR A 456 16.83 32.38 18.28
CA THR A 456 16.16 33.43 19.07
C THR A 456 14.63 33.30 18.96
N ALA A 457 13.89 34.01 19.79
CA ALA A 457 12.43 33.99 19.74
C ALA A 457 11.91 34.49 18.37
N GLU A 458 12.50 35.56 17.85
CA GLU A 458 12.16 36.16 16.55
C GLU A 458 12.48 35.21 15.38
N GLU A 459 13.62 34.51 15.46
CA GLU A 459 14.02 33.52 14.46
C GLU A 459 13.10 32.29 14.49
N LYS A 460 12.65 31.85 15.68
CA LYS A 460 11.65 30.77 15.81
C LYS A 460 10.33 31.14 15.19
N ASP A 461 9.83 32.34 15.43
CA ASP A 461 8.60 32.85 14.83
C ASP A 461 8.72 32.97 13.30
N ALA A 462 9.85 33.45 12.80
CA ALA A 462 10.14 33.52 11.39
C ALA A 462 10.18 32.11 10.76
N PHE A 463 10.88 31.18 11.39
CA PHE A 463 10.93 29.79 10.94
C PHE A 463 9.54 29.13 10.95
N MET A 464 8.72 29.34 11.96
CA MET A 464 7.37 28.79 12.01
C MET A 464 6.48 29.31 10.88
N ARG A 465 6.58 30.60 10.53
CA ARG A 465 5.83 31.14 9.38
C ARG A 465 6.27 30.51 8.05
N LEU A 466 7.58 30.40 7.80
CA LEU A 466 8.08 29.77 6.57
C LEU A 466 7.78 28.26 6.53
N TYR A 467 7.87 27.56 7.66
CA TYR A 467 7.55 26.13 7.77
C TYR A 467 6.08 25.85 7.43
N ASN A 468 5.16 26.66 8.00
CA ASN A 468 3.74 26.54 7.70
C ASN A 468 3.42 26.86 6.23
N ASN A 469 4.06 27.90 5.68
CA ASN A 469 3.95 28.18 4.26
C ASN A 469 4.42 26.99 3.42
N TYR A 470 5.61 26.46 3.71
CA TYR A 470 6.22 25.39 2.96
C TYR A 470 5.36 24.11 2.97
N TYR A 471 4.98 23.60 4.15
CA TYR A 471 4.32 22.30 4.26
C TYR A 471 2.82 22.32 4.00
N TYR A 472 2.13 23.45 4.21
CA TYR A 472 0.66 23.47 4.21
C TYR A 472 0.03 24.44 3.22
N GLN A 473 0.81 25.28 2.49
CA GLN A 473 0.22 26.32 1.64
C GLN A 473 0.80 26.34 0.21
N ARG A 474 2.12 26.54 0.06
CA ARG A 474 2.74 26.90 -1.24
C ARG A 474 2.59 25.83 -2.32
N HIS A 475 2.44 24.57 -1.96
CA HIS A 475 2.47 23.45 -2.90
C HIS A 475 1.10 22.99 -3.41
N ASN A 476 -0.01 23.38 -2.76
CA ASN A 476 -1.33 22.82 -3.04
C ASN A 476 -1.71 22.88 -4.53
N PHE A 477 -1.59 24.03 -5.15
CA PHE A 477 -1.89 24.17 -6.58
C PHE A 477 -0.93 23.34 -7.46
N PHE A 478 0.37 23.43 -7.17
CA PHE A 478 1.40 22.72 -7.90
C PHE A 478 1.21 21.20 -7.83
N TRP A 479 1.02 20.64 -6.63
CA TRP A 479 0.79 19.19 -6.46
C TRP A 479 -0.53 18.73 -7.08
N GLY A 480 -1.58 19.54 -7.03
CA GLY A 480 -2.83 19.23 -7.70
C GLY A 480 -2.68 19.15 -9.22
N ALA A 481 -1.98 20.09 -9.83
CA ALA A 481 -1.71 20.08 -11.27
C ALA A 481 -0.84 18.87 -11.70
N GLU A 482 0.23 18.58 -10.94
CA GLU A 482 1.08 17.42 -11.16
C GLU A 482 0.32 16.10 -11.03
N ALA A 483 -0.53 15.97 -10.02
CA ALA A 483 -1.34 14.76 -9.82
C ALA A 483 -2.34 14.56 -10.96
N ILE A 484 -3.06 15.60 -11.38
CA ILE A 484 -3.98 15.51 -12.52
C ILE A 484 -3.22 15.02 -13.76
N ARG A 485 -2.07 15.64 -14.07
CA ARG A 485 -1.25 15.24 -15.21
C ARG A 485 -0.79 13.79 -15.13
N LYS A 486 -0.21 13.36 -13.99
CA LYS A 486 0.32 12.01 -13.80
C LYS A 486 -0.79 10.97 -13.79
N LEU A 487 -1.83 11.16 -12.97
CA LEU A 487 -2.92 10.19 -12.82
C LEU A 487 -3.74 10.05 -14.12
N THR A 488 -4.00 11.15 -14.84
CA THR A 488 -4.68 11.08 -16.14
C THR A 488 -3.86 10.30 -17.16
N ASN A 489 -2.56 10.59 -17.25
CA ASN A 489 -1.69 9.90 -18.21
C ASN A 489 -1.50 8.42 -17.87
N VAL A 490 -1.38 8.06 -16.59
CA VAL A 490 -1.14 6.67 -16.18
C VAL A 490 -2.43 5.85 -16.19
N PHE A 491 -3.51 6.35 -15.58
CA PHE A 491 -4.73 5.57 -15.35
C PHE A 491 -5.88 5.88 -16.30
N GLY A 492 -5.75 6.92 -17.14
CA GLY A 492 -6.82 7.31 -18.07
C GLY A 492 -7.12 6.30 -19.16
N THR A 493 -6.27 5.30 -19.37
CA THR A 493 -6.43 4.25 -20.38
C THR A 493 -6.92 2.91 -19.81
N THR A 494 -6.93 2.74 -18.49
CA THR A 494 -7.39 1.47 -17.90
C THR A 494 -8.90 1.39 -17.79
N SER A 495 -9.45 0.21 -17.99
CA SER A 495 -10.86 -0.11 -17.75
C SER A 495 -11.17 -0.48 -16.29
N MET A 496 -10.14 -0.69 -15.46
CA MET A 496 -10.31 -1.06 -14.06
C MET A 496 -10.82 0.12 -13.22
N LEU A 497 -11.68 -0.18 -12.24
CA LEU A 497 -12.09 0.80 -11.24
C LEU A 497 -10.91 1.16 -10.32
N CYS A 498 -10.47 2.42 -10.36
CA CYS A 498 -9.35 2.91 -9.57
C CYS A 498 -9.78 3.32 -8.16
N CYS A 499 -9.07 2.82 -7.14
CA CYS A 499 -9.26 3.15 -5.74
C CYS A 499 -7.92 3.58 -5.14
N GLY A 500 -7.81 4.81 -4.65
CA GLY A 500 -6.57 5.32 -4.05
C GLY A 500 -6.47 4.92 -2.57
N GLU A 501 -5.28 4.56 -2.14
CA GLU A 501 -4.93 4.56 -0.72
C GLU A 501 -4.39 5.97 -0.40
N ASP A 502 -5.23 6.79 0.21
CA ASP A 502 -5.00 8.21 0.48
C ASP A 502 -4.95 8.47 2.00
N LEU A 503 -4.06 7.76 2.69
CA LEU A 503 -3.80 7.91 4.12
C LEU A 503 -2.54 8.76 4.37
N GLY A 504 -2.46 9.37 5.57
CA GLY A 504 -1.30 10.13 6.02
C GLY A 504 -1.51 11.65 5.94
N MET A 505 -0.44 12.40 5.67
CA MET A 505 -0.47 13.86 5.56
C MET A 505 -1.09 14.28 4.22
N LEU A 506 -2.36 14.67 4.23
CA LEU A 506 -3.13 15.01 3.02
C LEU A 506 -2.99 16.50 2.66
N PRO A 507 -2.51 16.86 1.46
CA PRO A 507 -2.71 18.19 0.91
C PRO A 507 -4.18 18.48 0.60
N ASP A 508 -4.62 19.74 0.72
CA ASP A 508 -6.01 20.14 0.50
C ASP A 508 -6.51 19.82 -0.93
N CYS A 509 -5.62 19.76 -1.92
CA CYS A 509 -5.96 19.46 -3.31
C CYS A 509 -6.39 18.00 -3.54
N VAL A 510 -6.07 17.05 -2.64
CA VAL A 510 -6.23 15.60 -2.89
C VAL A 510 -7.68 15.23 -3.13
N ALA A 511 -8.58 15.59 -2.23
CA ALA A 511 -9.99 15.21 -2.34
C ALA A 511 -10.63 15.71 -3.65
N HIS A 512 -10.30 16.95 -4.04
CA HIS A 512 -10.82 17.55 -5.29
C HIS A 512 -10.28 16.82 -6.53
N VAL A 513 -8.97 16.53 -6.57
CA VAL A 513 -8.35 15.82 -7.70
C VAL A 513 -8.90 14.41 -7.85
N LEU A 514 -9.02 13.65 -6.76
CA LEU A 514 -9.55 12.29 -6.80
C LEU A 514 -11.03 12.26 -7.24
N ASP A 515 -11.84 13.22 -6.76
CA ASP A 515 -13.24 13.33 -7.20
C ASP A 515 -13.34 13.68 -8.69
N GLN A 516 -12.54 14.65 -9.16
CA GLN A 516 -12.47 15.05 -10.57
C GLN A 516 -12.09 13.87 -11.48
N LEU A 517 -11.14 13.04 -11.06
CA LEU A 517 -10.68 11.86 -11.81
C LEU A 517 -11.51 10.61 -11.53
N ARG A 518 -12.55 10.71 -10.70
CA ARG A 518 -13.43 9.58 -10.31
C ARG A 518 -12.68 8.40 -9.69
N ILE A 519 -11.58 8.67 -9.00
CA ILE A 519 -10.84 7.68 -8.22
C ILE A 519 -11.48 7.60 -6.84
N LEU A 520 -11.78 6.39 -6.37
CA LEU A 520 -12.38 6.17 -5.06
C LEU A 520 -11.35 6.44 -3.96
N THR A 521 -11.76 7.18 -2.94
CA THR A 521 -10.96 7.42 -1.72
C THR A 521 -11.07 6.25 -0.74
N LEU A 522 -10.16 6.14 0.20
CA LEU A 522 -10.21 5.15 1.29
C LEU A 522 -10.73 5.83 2.57
N GLU A 523 -11.82 5.32 3.14
CA GLU A 523 -12.44 5.88 4.34
C GLU A 523 -12.35 4.90 5.51
N ILE A 524 -11.66 5.32 6.57
CA ILE A 524 -11.44 4.55 7.80
C ILE A 524 -11.94 5.34 8.99
N GLN A 525 -12.89 4.80 9.75
CA GLN A 525 -13.53 5.52 10.85
C GLN A 525 -12.54 5.92 11.95
N SER A 526 -11.55 5.09 12.24
CA SER A 526 -10.52 5.35 13.26
C SER A 526 -9.39 6.27 12.80
N MET A 527 -9.39 6.68 11.52
CA MET A 527 -8.41 7.59 10.92
C MET A 527 -9.13 8.69 10.12
N PRO A 528 -9.79 9.64 10.80
CA PRO A 528 -10.52 10.71 10.12
C PRO A 528 -9.57 11.60 9.30
N LYS A 529 -9.97 11.93 8.08
CA LYS A 529 -9.24 12.88 7.22
C LYS A 529 -9.49 14.34 7.61
N GLN A 530 -10.54 14.59 8.37
CA GLN A 530 -10.90 15.94 8.83
C GLN A 530 -10.21 16.25 10.15
N ASN A 531 -9.54 17.39 10.21
CA ASN A 531 -8.91 17.90 11.42
C ASN A 531 -9.93 18.14 12.54
N GLY A 532 -9.54 17.83 13.78
CA GLY A 532 -10.38 18.07 14.97
C GLY A 532 -11.34 16.95 15.33
N PHE A 533 -11.44 15.89 14.53
CA PHE A 533 -12.21 14.70 14.85
C PHE A 533 -11.29 13.54 15.26
N GLU A 534 -11.66 12.81 16.31
CA GLU A 534 -10.97 11.59 16.71
C GLU A 534 -11.48 10.37 15.92
N PHE A 535 -12.74 10.39 15.49
CA PHE A 535 -13.39 9.35 14.71
C PHE A 535 -14.19 9.98 13.57
N ALA A 536 -14.12 9.39 12.38
CA ALA A 536 -14.91 9.83 11.24
C ALA A 536 -16.39 9.48 11.40
N HIS A 537 -17.26 10.31 10.82
CA HIS A 537 -18.68 10.06 10.71
C HIS A 537 -18.99 9.27 9.44
N LEU A 538 -19.32 8.00 9.57
CA LEU A 538 -19.54 7.09 8.43
C LEU A 538 -20.63 7.58 7.46
N GLU A 539 -21.64 8.28 7.96
CA GLU A 539 -22.71 8.89 7.18
C GLU A 539 -22.23 10.05 6.29
N ALA A 540 -21.06 10.62 6.58
CA ALA A 540 -20.45 11.69 5.80
C ALA A 540 -19.47 11.19 4.73
N ASN A 541 -19.25 9.88 4.63
CA ASN A 541 -18.37 9.31 3.61
C ASN A 541 -18.86 9.71 2.21
N PRO A 542 -17.96 10.12 1.30
CA PRO A 542 -18.33 10.34 -0.09
C PRO A 542 -18.79 9.03 -0.74
N TYR A 543 -19.70 9.12 -1.70
CA TYR A 543 -20.14 7.93 -2.45
C TYR A 543 -18.96 7.25 -3.18
N ARG A 544 -18.10 8.03 -3.84
CA ARG A 544 -16.90 7.51 -4.51
C ARG A 544 -15.80 7.19 -3.51
N SER A 545 -16.08 6.20 -2.65
CA SER A 545 -15.11 5.74 -1.65
C SER A 545 -15.21 4.25 -1.38
N VAL A 546 -14.17 3.74 -0.77
CA VAL A 546 -14.09 2.40 -0.18
C VAL A 546 -14.07 2.58 1.33
N ALA A 547 -15.11 2.14 2.02
CA ALA A 547 -15.13 2.10 3.48
C ALA A 547 -14.52 0.79 3.97
N THR A 548 -13.67 0.89 4.98
CA THR A 548 -13.14 -0.27 5.71
C THR A 548 -13.01 0.03 7.20
N ILE A 549 -12.92 -1.01 8.02
CA ILE A 549 -12.67 -0.87 9.46
C ILE A 549 -11.16 -0.79 9.72
N SER A 550 -10.41 -1.68 9.09
CA SER A 550 -8.95 -1.74 9.19
C SER A 550 -8.32 -2.11 7.85
N THR A 551 -7.02 -1.84 7.71
CA THR A 551 -6.19 -2.32 6.62
C THR A 551 -5.17 -3.33 7.15
N HIS A 552 -4.40 -3.96 6.26
CA HIS A 552 -3.30 -4.84 6.64
C HIS A 552 -2.18 -4.14 7.44
N ASP A 553 -2.08 -2.80 7.33
CA ASP A 553 -1.09 -1.97 8.03
C ASP A 553 -1.55 -1.51 9.42
N MET A 554 -2.80 -1.81 9.76
CA MET A 554 -3.43 -1.40 11.02
C MET A 554 -3.81 -2.61 11.86
N SER A 555 -4.12 -2.35 13.12
CA SER A 555 -4.71 -3.36 13.98
C SER A 555 -6.14 -3.69 13.52
N PRO A 556 -6.48 -4.97 13.32
CA PRO A 556 -7.86 -5.40 13.15
C PRO A 556 -8.74 -4.95 14.32
N LEU A 557 -10.04 -4.86 14.10
CA LEU A 557 -11.02 -4.27 15.03
C LEU A 557 -10.85 -4.71 16.49
N ARG A 558 -10.66 -6.00 16.71
CA ARG A 558 -10.53 -6.57 18.07
C ARG A 558 -9.24 -6.16 18.76
N MET A 559 -8.15 -6.09 18.03
CA MET A 559 -6.86 -5.63 18.56
C MET A 559 -6.91 -4.12 18.81
N TRP A 560 -7.42 -3.34 17.85
CA TRP A 560 -7.62 -1.91 17.98
C TRP A 560 -8.44 -1.53 19.22
N TRP A 561 -9.51 -2.32 19.51
CA TRP A 561 -10.34 -2.14 20.70
C TRP A 561 -9.55 -2.23 22.01
N ASN A 562 -8.56 -3.15 22.05
CA ASN A 562 -7.80 -3.44 23.26
C ASN A 562 -6.56 -2.55 23.44
N GLU A 563 -6.09 -1.82 22.40
CA GLU A 563 -4.84 -1.03 22.44
C GLU A 563 -4.90 0.17 23.36
N SER A 564 -6.03 0.85 23.44
CA SER A 564 -6.20 2.04 24.27
C SER A 564 -7.58 2.04 24.91
N PRO A 565 -7.70 1.66 26.18
CA PRO A 565 -8.97 1.68 26.91
C PRO A 565 -9.65 3.04 26.93
N GLU A 566 -8.87 4.14 26.99
CA GLU A 566 -9.38 5.50 26.99
C GLU A 566 -10.00 5.87 25.64
N ARG A 567 -9.33 5.56 24.54
CA ARG A 567 -9.86 5.76 23.18
C ARG A 567 -11.11 4.92 22.97
N THR A 568 -11.07 3.67 23.38
CA THR A 568 -12.20 2.73 23.28
C THR A 568 -13.40 3.20 24.09
N GLN A 569 -13.19 3.76 25.28
CA GLN A 569 -14.26 4.35 26.09
C GLN A 569 -14.89 5.55 25.36
N ARG A 570 -14.10 6.43 24.75
CA ARG A 570 -14.64 7.56 23.97
C ARG A 570 -15.42 7.07 22.75
N TYR A 571 -14.90 6.09 22.01
CA TYR A 571 -15.60 5.47 20.89
C TYR A 571 -16.93 4.83 21.31
N TYR A 572 -16.93 4.10 22.42
CA TYR A 572 -18.12 3.44 22.99
C TYR A 572 -19.24 4.42 23.32
N VAL A 573 -18.87 5.57 23.90
CA VAL A 573 -19.84 6.60 24.29
C VAL A 573 -20.24 7.49 23.10
N SER A 574 -19.27 8.02 22.34
CA SER A 574 -19.54 9.03 21.31
C SER A 574 -20.06 8.43 20.00
N ILE A 575 -19.50 7.30 19.57
CA ILE A 575 -19.86 6.68 18.29
C ILE A 575 -20.94 5.60 18.45
N LEU A 576 -20.74 4.67 19.39
CA LEU A 576 -21.73 3.62 19.61
C LEU A 576 -22.92 4.08 20.46
N GLN A 577 -22.84 5.27 21.07
CA GLN A 577 -23.89 5.88 21.91
C GLN A 577 -24.32 4.96 23.07
N LYS A 578 -23.36 4.25 23.66
CA LYS A 578 -23.58 3.36 24.79
C LYS A 578 -23.30 4.08 26.11
N GLN A 579 -23.95 3.62 27.18
CA GLN A 579 -23.76 4.11 28.54
C GLN A 579 -22.87 3.17 29.36
N GLY A 580 -22.18 3.72 30.35
CA GLY A 580 -21.34 2.95 31.27
C GLY A 580 -19.92 2.74 30.75
N ARG A 581 -19.26 1.74 31.29
CA ARG A 581 -17.87 1.40 30.93
C ARG A 581 -17.84 0.47 29.71
N ALA A 582 -16.97 0.78 28.76
CA ALA A 582 -16.70 -0.07 27.62
C ALA A 582 -16.17 -1.45 28.10
N PRO A 583 -16.62 -2.56 27.51
CA PRO A 583 -16.06 -3.88 27.78
C PRO A 583 -14.57 -3.91 27.51
N GLU A 584 -13.80 -4.62 28.35
CA GLU A 584 -12.35 -4.75 28.19
C GLU A 584 -11.99 -5.43 26.86
N GLN A 585 -12.75 -6.45 26.49
CA GLN A 585 -12.62 -7.11 25.18
C GLN A 585 -13.87 -6.86 24.34
N LEU A 586 -13.71 -6.71 23.03
CA LEU A 586 -14.82 -6.48 22.12
C LEU A 586 -15.76 -7.69 22.08
N PRO A 587 -17.02 -7.55 22.54
CA PRO A 587 -18.00 -8.62 22.40
C PRO A 587 -18.46 -8.78 20.95
N ALA A 588 -18.83 -9.99 20.55
CA ALA A 588 -19.26 -10.28 19.18
C ALA A 588 -20.45 -9.42 18.71
N HIS A 589 -21.42 -9.12 19.58
CA HIS A 589 -22.57 -8.28 19.23
C HIS A 589 -22.21 -6.81 18.98
N LEU A 590 -21.16 -6.26 19.64
CA LEU A 590 -20.67 -4.92 19.33
C LEU A 590 -19.87 -4.90 18.05
N ALA A 591 -19.10 -5.94 17.75
CA ALA A 591 -18.45 -6.09 16.46
C ALA A 591 -19.49 -6.15 15.32
N GLU A 592 -20.59 -6.89 15.51
CA GLU A 592 -21.71 -6.94 14.56
C GLU A 592 -22.32 -5.54 14.35
N GLU A 593 -22.54 -4.78 15.43
CA GLU A 593 -23.05 -3.39 15.33
C GLU A 593 -22.10 -2.48 14.54
N ILE A 594 -20.80 -2.56 14.79
CA ILE A 594 -19.77 -1.78 14.08
C ILE A 594 -19.75 -2.14 12.60
N ILE A 595 -19.76 -3.43 12.25
CA ILE A 595 -19.84 -3.89 10.87
C ILE A 595 -21.11 -3.40 10.18
N ALA A 596 -22.27 -3.50 10.87
CA ALA A 596 -23.53 -3.02 10.33
C ALA A 596 -23.47 -1.51 10.00
N ARG A 597 -22.90 -0.68 10.87
CA ARG A 597 -22.72 0.76 10.62
C ARG A 597 -21.88 1.02 9.37
N HIS A 598 -20.80 0.28 9.14
CA HIS A 598 -19.98 0.39 7.92
C HIS A 598 -20.75 -0.05 6.68
N LEU A 599 -21.56 -1.12 6.76
CA LEU A 599 -22.40 -1.54 5.64
C LEU A 599 -23.47 -0.50 5.27
N TYR A 600 -23.98 0.29 6.21
CA TYR A 600 -24.98 1.33 5.95
C TYR A 600 -24.38 2.66 5.48
N CYS A 601 -23.07 2.86 5.50
CA CYS A 601 -22.46 4.09 5.01
C CYS A 601 -22.72 4.32 3.51
N PRO A 602 -22.65 5.57 3.01
CA PRO A 602 -22.92 5.88 1.61
C PRO A 602 -21.84 5.43 0.63
N SER A 603 -20.66 5.00 1.09
CA SER A 603 -19.55 4.58 0.23
C SER A 603 -19.96 3.53 -0.81
N MET A 604 -19.45 3.62 -2.03
CA MET A 604 -19.71 2.68 -3.12
C MET A 604 -19.31 1.26 -2.72
N LEU A 605 -18.13 1.10 -2.15
CA LEU A 605 -17.62 -0.19 -1.68
C LEU A 605 -17.50 -0.19 -0.15
N CYS A 606 -17.87 -1.29 0.48
CA CYS A 606 -17.56 -1.59 1.88
C CYS A 606 -16.80 -2.92 1.90
N VAL A 607 -15.47 -2.83 1.99
CA VAL A 607 -14.59 -4.00 1.90
C VAL A 607 -13.86 -4.14 3.23
N LEU A 608 -14.22 -5.16 4.00
CA LEU A 608 -13.69 -5.39 5.35
C LEU A 608 -12.70 -6.55 5.33
N SER A 609 -11.73 -6.52 6.24
CA SER A 609 -10.81 -7.65 6.40
C SER A 609 -11.56 -8.92 6.83
N ILE A 610 -11.03 -10.08 6.47
CA ILE A 610 -11.61 -11.37 6.93
C ILE A 610 -11.62 -11.44 8.46
N GLN A 611 -10.62 -10.87 9.14
CA GLN A 611 -10.54 -10.81 10.59
C GLN A 611 -11.68 -9.98 11.18
N ASP A 612 -11.96 -8.81 10.57
CA ASP A 612 -13.06 -7.93 11.02
C ASP A 612 -14.42 -8.60 10.80
N TRP A 613 -14.63 -9.27 9.65
CA TRP A 613 -15.84 -10.06 9.43
C TRP A 613 -16.04 -11.14 10.50
N LEU A 614 -14.98 -11.89 10.83
CA LEU A 614 -15.06 -12.96 11.83
C LEU A 614 -15.22 -12.44 13.26
N ALA A 615 -14.87 -11.17 13.55
CA ALA A 615 -14.99 -10.57 14.87
C ALA A 615 -16.41 -10.61 15.45
N MET A 616 -17.45 -10.64 14.58
CA MET A 616 -18.85 -10.66 15.01
C MET A 616 -19.38 -12.06 15.39
N ASP A 617 -18.54 -13.09 15.37
CA ASP A 617 -18.92 -14.43 15.81
C ASP A 617 -17.97 -14.94 16.92
N GLY A 618 -18.55 -15.32 18.05
CA GLY A 618 -17.78 -15.73 19.23
C GLY A 618 -17.05 -17.06 19.08
N GLU A 619 -17.49 -17.93 18.17
CA GLU A 619 -16.93 -19.26 17.95
C GLU A 619 -15.93 -19.26 16.77
N LEU A 620 -16.26 -18.52 15.68
CA LEU A 620 -15.46 -18.50 14.47
C LEU A 620 -14.26 -17.55 14.51
N ARG A 621 -14.28 -16.52 15.36
CA ARG A 621 -13.14 -15.59 15.50
C ARG A 621 -11.93 -16.25 16.17
N SER A 622 -10.71 -15.79 15.88
CA SER A 622 -9.51 -16.28 16.57
C SER A 622 -9.63 -16.16 18.10
N LYS A 623 -9.06 -17.10 18.82
CA LYS A 623 -9.00 -17.02 20.30
C LYS A 623 -8.12 -15.88 20.77
N ASN A 624 -7.06 -15.57 20.02
CA ASN A 624 -6.09 -14.53 20.34
C ASN A 624 -6.15 -13.38 19.32
N PRO A 625 -6.66 -12.20 19.69
CA PRO A 625 -6.72 -11.05 18.77
C PRO A 625 -5.35 -10.61 18.20
N ARG A 626 -4.25 -10.85 18.92
CA ARG A 626 -2.91 -10.47 18.47
C ARG A 626 -2.43 -11.26 17.27
N GLU A 627 -2.94 -12.47 17.08
CA GLU A 627 -2.62 -13.31 15.92
C GLU A 627 -3.34 -12.86 14.65
N GLU A 628 -4.29 -11.93 14.75
CA GLU A 628 -5.01 -11.36 13.61
C GLU A 628 -4.21 -10.25 12.90
N ARG A 629 -3.12 -9.74 13.49
CA ARG A 629 -2.27 -8.69 12.91
C ARG A 629 -1.47 -9.23 11.72
N ILE A 630 -1.45 -8.46 10.62
CA ILE A 630 -0.69 -8.81 9.40
C ILE A 630 0.63 -8.05 9.39
N ASN A 631 0.58 -6.72 9.37
CA ASN A 631 1.75 -5.87 9.27
C ASN A 631 1.86 -4.86 10.42
N VAL A 632 3.10 -4.54 10.78
CA VAL A 632 3.48 -3.45 11.69
C VAL A 632 4.46 -2.54 10.93
N PRO A 633 4.00 -1.48 10.24
CA PRO A 633 4.84 -0.69 9.34
C PRO A 633 6.07 -0.04 10.00
N SER A 634 6.02 0.17 11.32
CA SER A 634 7.15 0.69 12.11
C SER A 634 8.19 -0.36 12.47
N ASP A 635 7.91 -1.65 12.26
CA ASP A 635 8.83 -2.75 12.52
C ASP A 635 9.47 -3.24 11.19
N PRO A 636 10.73 -2.90 10.90
CA PRO A 636 11.40 -3.30 9.68
C PRO A 636 11.69 -4.81 9.60
N TYR A 637 11.50 -5.53 10.72
CA TYR A 637 11.68 -6.98 10.81
C TYR A 637 10.36 -7.73 10.86
N ASN A 638 9.23 -7.06 10.57
CA ASN A 638 7.94 -7.71 10.52
C ASN A 638 7.92 -8.79 9.44
N HIS A 639 7.56 -10.00 9.81
CA HIS A 639 7.37 -11.11 8.87
C HIS A 639 5.88 -11.23 8.54
N TRP A 640 5.54 -11.29 7.26
CA TRP A 640 4.18 -11.42 6.74
C TRP A 640 3.71 -12.88 6.82
N LYS A 641 3.53 -13.35 8.05
CA LYS A 641 3.27 -14.75 8.38
C LYS A 641 1.81 -15.05 8.75
N TYR A 642 0.93 -14.04 8.71
CA TYR A 642 -0.48 -14.24 9.04
C TYR A 642 -1.09 -15.33 8.16
N CYS A 643 -1.84 -16.24 8.78
CA CYS A 643 -2.62 -17.29 8.12
C CYS A 643 -3.98 -17.36 8.79
N MET A 644 -5.03 -17.55 8.02
CA MET A 644 -6.38 -17.78 8.57
C MET A 644 -6.36 -18.98 9.53
N HIS A 645 -6.92 -18.81 10.71
CA HIS A 645 -7.02 -19.88 11.71
C HIS A 645 -8.13 -20.89 11.40
N ILE A 646 -9.01 -20.57 10.47
CA ILE A 646 -10.14 -21.39 10.00
C ILE A 646 -9.97 -21.69 8.50
N THR A 647 -10.36 -22.89 8.07
CA THR A 647 -10.34 -23.23 6.64
C THR A 647 -11.55 -22.66 5.90
N ILE A 648 -11.40 -22.43 4.59
CA ILE A 648 -12.51 -21.97 3.75
C ILE A 648 -13.65 -22.99 3.76
N GLU A 649 -13.35 -24.29 3.79
CA GLU A 649 -14.35 -25.35 3.89
C GLU A 649 -15.17 -25.27 5.19
N ASP A 650 -14.55 -24.89 6.30
CA ASP A 650 -15.27 -24.73 7.58
C ASP A 650 -16.08 -23.42 7.58
N LEU A 651 -15.59 -22.35 6.93
CA LEU A 651 -16.39 -21.15 6.68
C LEU A 651 -17.62 -21.46 5.84
N LEU A 652 -17.48 -22.23 4.78
CA LEU A 652 -18.61 -22.61 3.92
C LEU A 652 -19.67 -23.43 4.68
N LYS A 653 -19.27 -24.24 5.66
CA LYS A 653 -20.18 -25.03 6.52
C LYS A 653 -20.84 -24.21 7.63
N ALA A 654 -20.41 -22.98 7.89
CA ALA A 654 -20.92 -22.15 8.97
C ALA A 654 -22.26 -21.47 8.58
N ASP A 655 -23.29 -22.24 8.27
CA ASP A 655 -24.57 -21.78 7.70
C ASP A 655 -25.19 -20.61 8.48
N LYS A 656 -25.22 -20.71 9.82
CA LYS A 656 -25.81 -19.68 10.68
C LYS A 656 -25.07 -18.35 10.52
N TYR A 657 -23.74 -18.38 10.49
CA TYR A 657 -22.89 -17.22 10.30
C TYR A 657 -23.06 -16.66 8.89
N ASN A 658 -22.97 -17.49 7.87
CA ASN A 658 -23.10 -17.10 6.47
C ASN A 658 -24.45 -16.46 6.18
N ASN A 659 -25.55 -17.00 6.70
CA ASN A 659 -26.88 -16.42 6.58
C ASN A 659 -27.00 -15.06 7.32
N LYS A 660 -26.32 -14.89 8.46
CA LYS A 660 -26.24 -13.62 9.17
C LYS A 660 -25.55 -12.56 8.29
N VAL A 661 -24.35 -12.86 7.76
CA VAL A 661 -23.60 -11.97 6.86
C VAL A 661 -24.45 -11.57 5.66
N LYS A 662 -25.05 -12.56 4.99
CA LYS A 662 -25.92 -12.34 3.83
C LYS A 662 -27.09 -11.40 4.16
N THR A 663 -27.74 -11.62 5.30
CA THR A 663 -28.86 -10.79 5.74
C THR A 663 -28.43 -9.35 6.01
N MET A 664 -27.27 -9.15 6.63
CA MET A 664 -26.72 -7.81 6.90
C MET A 664 -26.41 -7.07 5.59
N ILE A 665 -25.79 -7.73 4.62
CA ILE A 665 -25.46 -7.16 3.30
C ILE A 665 -26.75 -6.80 2.56
N GLN A 666 -27.73 -7.70 2.49
CA GLN A 666 -29.01 -7.44 1.81
C GLN A 666 -29.78 -6.27 2.45
N ARG A 667 -29.82 -6.19 3.78
CA ARG A 667 -30.51 -5.08 4.49
C ARG A 667 -29.84 -3.74 4.25
N SER A 668 -28.53 -3.71 4.03
CA SER A 668 -27.79 -2.50 3.69
C SER A 668 -27.91 -2.12 2.20
N LYS A 669 -28.59 -2.93 1.38
CA LYS A 669 -28.77 -2.77 -0.07
C LYS A 669 -27.41 -2.75 -0.82
N ARG A 670 -26.52 -3.67 -0.47
CA ARG A 670 -25.22 -3.88 -1.13
C ARG A 670 -25.13 -5.20 -1.89
#